data_4f198992fab67c570f4ca5fe84ac6e09
#
_entry.id   4f198992fab67c570f4ca5fe84ac6e09
#
_cell.length_a   1.000
_cell.length_b   1.000
_cell.length_c   1.000
_cell.angle_alpha   90.00
_cell.angle_beta   90.00
_cell.angle_gamma   90.00
#
_symmetry.space_group_name_H-M   'P 1'
#
loop_
_entity.id
_entity.type
_entity.pdbx_description
1 polymer ?
#
loop_
_entity_poly.entity_id
_entity_poly.type
_entity_poly.pdbx_seq_one_letter_code
_entity_poly.pdbx_strand_id
1 'polypeptide(L)'
;MKKIPFCLAALSACILTISCQKDTSAQILDNNDDATVAVVIPADEPLVFSAVTEGPATKTELSDNGDDTYTVIWKSGDAINVNGYNLNLQTSEQPDGYGPGYTRGNFAGPINPTAGGSSPKYKALYPSSIFGTPGSLPTEQSYAACNISNFPMYAESDTPSFIFHNLCGIIRIGLKGCTRSISSIALNDVDDTPKPLSGPFTVSSNTAVITSGTNGTSLICPTPVTLSDGEFTYFHITVPAATYGKLRISITDSNGEIWTLTAKNSIEVERSMITPINLSSPNFVNPSARILYTTTDGNALSVFATGSSATLLGDDLTVVSHTYTNGQGVIILSGTVTKIGNNAFESQNKLQTITLPETVTSIGTNAFNGDRYMTACNFPASLTTIGSQAFQGCLAFDPKGQLEHITSFGGLSFNNTALSGDLIIGTGVTRVDNYAFKNSKITSVTFEHTPATFGNYVFQDCALLETAEFQEAVNIPQNTFDGCSSLEEVVFGSTCGTIGARAFWHCGALTTISDLSSVTSIGERAFSGTGFTTLPSGLNRTGITFGQYMFEGSALSSADVSAWTAIPAYCFMNCASLASVTMGSSLTTINDFAFNGCSSLETVSLPASVTQIKQRAFLDSGLRTLPSGLHDGITLGNYVFSGTKLTVVTLPDALTTLGSSNYTFSNCTSLTEFHPNKVTVIREGCFSGCTSMSIFDFNDITSIGVSSFDKTAFTSISLPLVTAIASNAFNSCSSLASVSLPNVQTLASRAFWSCTSLTEITLPSIVSIENQAFGYCTNLSTVDLGASVTSIAYNPFHGVSSITSLIVRATSVPTLGGILCVSGSFNGTIYVPAASVDDYKVATNWSTYATKIEAIP
;
A
#
# COMPACT_ATOMS: atom_id res chain seq x y z
N MET A 1 8.91 -33.68 60.90
CA MET A 1 9.84 -34.60 60.28
C MET A 1 9.11 -35.53 59.34
N LYS A 2 9.08 -35.18 58.09
CA LYS A 2 8.70 -36.16 57.03
C LYS A 2 9.73 -36.07 55.94
N LYS A 3 10.39 -37.16 55.70
CA LYS A 3 11.42 -37.34 54.69
C LYS A 3 10.81 -37.26 53.33
N ILE A 4 11.32 -36.38 52.49
CA ILE A 4 11.13 -36.47 51.06
C ILE A 4 11.90 -37.68 50.55
N PRO A 5 11.34 -38.58 49.74
CA PRO A 5 12.01 -39.76 49.27
C PRO A 5 13.25 -39.39 48.45
N PHE A 6 14.37 -39.87 48.91
CA PHE A 6 15.66 -39.82 48.22
C PHE A 6 15.57 -40.62 46.93
N CYS A 7 15.85 -39.96 45.79
CA CYS A 7 16.28 -40.68 44.60
C CYS A 7 17.81 -40.75 44.69
N LEU A 8 18.33 -41.91 45.03
CA LEU A 8 19.78 -42.16 45.12
C LEU A 8 20.39 -42.24 43.72
N ALA A 9 21.18 -41.26 43.39
CA ALA A 9 22.28 -41.42 42.46
C ALA A 9 23.37 -40.43 42.88
N ALA A 10 24.47 -41.00 43.28
CA ALA A 10 25.81 -40.53 43.61
C ALA A 10 26.08 -39.01 43.65
N LEU A 11 26.46 -38.55 44.82
CA LEU A 11 26.77 -37.22 45.23
C LEU A 11 28.18 -36.79 45.03
N SER A 12 28.35 -35.57 44.73
CA SER A 12 29.57 -34.81 44.97
C SER A 12 29.29 -33.33 45.10
N ALA A 13 30.02 -32.62 45.85
CA ALA A 13 29.48 -31.49 46.54
C ALA A 13 30.41 -30.34 46.78
N CYS A 14 29.99 -29.17 46.60
CA CYS A 14 30.51 -27.95 47.19
C CYS A 14 29.45 -27.23 48.00
N ILE A 15 29.77 -26.72 49.19
CA ILE A 15 28.82 -26.10 50.08
C ILE A 15 28.91 -24.59 49.95
N LEU A 16 27.82 -23.98 49.56
CA LEU A 16 27.55 -22.55 49.67
C LEU A 16 26.54 -22.36 50.79
N THR A 17 26.89 -21.73 51.88
CA THR A 17 25.95 -21.43 52.94
C THR A 17 25.19 -20.17 52.59
N ILE A 18 23.92 -20.30 52.19
CA ILE A 18 22.99 -19.21 52.16
C ILE A 18 22.19 -19.31 53.47
N SER A 19 22.44 -18.39 54.40
CA SER A 19 21.63 -18.28 55.59
C SER A 19 20.37 -17.53 55.28
N CYS A 20 19.21 -18.21 55.26
CA CYS A 20 17.90 -17.60 55.28
C CYS A 20 17.30 -17.78 56.66
N GLN A 21 17.08 -16.71 57.37
CA GLN A 21 16.42 -16.75 58.68
C GLN A 21 14.90 -16.91 58.50
N LYS A 22 14.29 -17.67 59.40
CA LYS A 22 12.87 -17.93 59.45
C LYS A 22 12.11 -16.65 59.71
N ASP A 23 11.17 -16.32 58.89
CA ASP A 23 10.38 -15.16 59.13
C ASP A 23 8.97 -15.45 59.68
N THR A 24 8.50 -14.51 60.44
CA THR A 24 7.28 -14.63 61.26
C THR A 24 6.05 -13.98 60.67
N SER A 25 6.07 -13.55 59.42
CA SER A 25 4.90 -12.81 58.89
C SER A 25 4.60 -12.97 57.39
N ALA A 26 4.53 -14.22 56.91
CA ALA A 26 3.89 -14.44 55.60
C ALA A 26 2.40 -14.19 55.70
N GLN A 27 1.90 -13.16 55.06
CA GLN A 27 0.45 -12.96 54.93
C GLN A 27 -0.13 -13.85 53.84
N ILE A 28 -1.20 -14.53 54.21
CA ILE A 28 -1.94 -15.42 53.31
C ILE A 28 -2.73 -14.60 52.30
N LEU A 29 -2.61 -14.96 51.05
CA LEU A 29 -3.49 -14.42 49.98
C LEU A 29 -4.89 -14.97 50.14
N ASP A 30 -5.86 -14.09 50.22
CA ASP A 30 -7.30 -14.46 50.17
C ASP A 30 -7.79 -14.53 48.73
N ASN A 31 -8.86 -15.31 48.50
CA ASN A 31 -9.40 -15.67 47.19
C ASN A 31 -9.97 -14.49 46.34
N ASN A 32 -9.65 -13.26 46.68
CA ASN A 32 -10.08 -12.04 46.00
C ASN A 32 -8.91 -11.24 45.42
N ASP A 33 -8.13 -11.84 44.54
CA ASP A 33 -7.13 -11.17 43.69
C ASP A 33 -5.99 -10.37 44.31
N ASP A 34 -5.73 -10.49 45.63
CA ASP A 34 -4.76 -9.62 46.30
C ASP A 34 -3.82 -10.31 47.24
N ALA A 35 -2.56 -10.37 46.93
CA ALA A 35 -1.47 -10.91 47.72
C ALA A 35 -0.73 -9.84 48.51
N THR A 36 -0.63 -10.02 49.81
CA THR A 36 0.35 -9.28 50.64
C THR A 36 1.60 -10.14 50.83
N VAL A 37 2.75 -9.56 50.52
CA VAL A 37 4.05 -10.24 50.65
C VAL A 37 4.79 -9.68 51.84
N ALA A 38 5.29 -10.54 52.69
CA ALA A 38 6.19 -10.18 53.77
C ALA A 38 7.65 -10.43 53.38
N VAL A 39 8.51 -9.48 53.61
CA VAL A 39 9.91 -9.47 53.26
C VAL A 39 10.78 -9.62 54.49
N VAL A 40 11.82 -10.37 54.39
CA VAL A 40 12.90 -10.36 55.37
C VAL A 40 14.21 -10.93 54.87
N ILE A 41 15.23 -10.41 54.94
CA ILE A 41 16.47 -9.91 55.40
C ILE A 41 17.51 -10.78 56.01
N PRO A 42 18.73 -10.58 56.16
CA PRO A 42 19.84 -9.85 55.61
C PRO A 42 21.02 -10.71 55.19
N ALA A 43 21.92 -10.21 54.74
CA ALA A 43 23.22 -9.63 54.74
C ALA A 43 24.29 -10.36 53.93
N ASP A 44 25.03 -9.57 53.17
CA ASP A 44 26.11 -9.94 52.26
C ASP A 44 27.28 -10.66 52.96
N GLU A 45 27.49 -11.95 52.70
CA GLU A 45 28.78 -12.57 52.83
C GLU A 45 29.24 -13.22 51.52
N PRO A 46 30.54 -13.08 51.17
CA PRO A 46 31.06 -13.68 49.94
C PRO A 46 31.10 -15.19 50.04
N LEU A 47 30.69 -15.87 49.00
CA LEU A 47 30.65 -17.34 48.94
C LEU A 47 32.00 -17.92 48.59
N VAL A 48 32.58 -18.70 49.49
CA VAL A 48 33.85 -19.36 49.30
C VAL A 48 33.62 -20.78 48.80
N PHE A 49 34.28 -21.14 47.73
CA PHE A 49 34.13 -22.45 47.09
C PHE A 49 35.25 -23.38 47.39
N SER A 50 34.88 -24.59 47.75
CA SER A 50 35.79 -25.74 47.76
C SER A 50 34.98 -26.99 47.48
N ALA A 51 35.35 -27.89 46.60
CA ALA A 51 34.53 -28.95 46.07
C ALA A 51 35.09 -30.37 46.20
N VAL A 52 34.27 -31.43 46.29
CA VAL A 52 34.66 -32.86 46.19
C VAL A 52 33.56 -33.69 45.45
N THR A 53 33.93 -34.73 44.71
CA THR A 53 33.22 -35.43 43.67
C THR A 53 32.40 -36.65 44.04
N GLU A 54 31.41 -37.07 43.30
CA GLU A 54 31.34 -38.25 42.42
C GLU A 54 29.98 -38.45 41.66
N GLY A 55 30.04 -38.86 40.39
CA GLY A 55 28.93 -39.37 39.56
C GLY A 55 28.36 -38.43 38.52
N PRO A 56 27.79 -38.93 37.39
CA PRO A 56 27.39 -38.08 36.28
C PRO A 56 25.98 -37.47 36.46
N ALA A 57 25.89 -36.21 36.83
CA ALA A 57 24.70 -35.44 36.64
C ALA A 57 25.00 -33.92 36.76
N THR A 58 24.38 -33.18 35.93
CA THR A 58 24.67 -31.79 35.52
C THR A 58 23.84 -30.74 36.25
N LYS A 59 23.88 -30.53 37.55
CA LYS A 59 23.24 -29.33 38.16
C LYS A 59 23.44 -29.19 39.64
N THR A 60 23.63 -27.93 40.11
CA THR A 60 23.68 -27.52 41.49
C THR A 60 22.35 -27.74 42.22
N GLU A 61 22.35 -28.17 43.46
CA GLU A 61 21.16 -28.47 44.28
C GLU A 61 21.08 -27.54 45.49
N LEU A 62 19.86 -27.24 45.96
CA LEU A 62 19.65 -26.74 47.32
C LEU A 62 19.48 -27.91 48.31
N SER A 63 20.29 -28.00 49.33
CA SER A 63 20.11 -28.89 50.44
C SER A 63 19.41 -28.15 51.60
N ASP A 64 18.23 -28.65 52.00
CA ASP A 64 17.48 -28.11 53.12
C ASP A 64 18.21 -28.54 54.44
N ASN A 65 18.62 -27.57 55.24
CA ASN A 65 19.29 -27.79 56.50
C ASN A 65 18.31 -28.08 57.65
N GLY A 66 16.98 -28.05 57.38
CA GLY A 66 15.93 -28.34 58.34
C GLY A 66 15.59 -27.21 59.33
N ASP A 67 16.14 -26.03 59.13
CA ASP A 67 15.90 -24.80 59.91
C ASP A 67 15.46 -23.60 59.04
N ASP A 68 14.87 -23.85 57.88
CA ASP A 68 14.55 -22.90 56.82
C ASP A 68 15.80 -22.24 56.17
N THR A 69 17.00 -22.79 56.39
CA THR A 69 18.20 -22.44 55.65
C THR A 69 18.50 -23.47 54.57
N TYR A 70 19.14 -23.05 53.51
CA TYR A 70 19.51 -23.91 52.40
C TYR A 70 20.97 -23.76 52.04
N THR A 71 21.60 -24.90 51.74
CA THR A 71 22.99 -24.98 51.29
C THR A 71 23.04 -25.31 49.81
N VAL A 72 23.79 -24.53 49.01
CA VAL A 72 24.03 -24.81 47.58
C VAL A 72 25.23 -25.74 47.43
N ILE A 73 25.09 -26.80 46.67
CA ILE A 73 26.05 -27.88 46.53
C ILE A 73 26.49 -28.07 45.06
N TRP A 74 27.80 -28.18 44.74
CA TRP A 74 28.35 -28.53 43.42
C TRP A 74 28.07 -29.99 43.02
N LYS A 75 27.87 -30.27 41.74
CA LYS A 75 27.69 -31.62 41.19
C LYS A 75 28.79 -31.99 40.22
N SER A 76 28.99 -33.33 40.04
CA SER A 76 29.81 -33.82 38.96
C SER A 76 29.28 -33.34 37.62
N GLY A 77 30.16 -32.80 36.78
CA GLY A 77 29.81 -32.18 35.53
C GLY A 77 29.56 -30.68 35.60
N ASP A 78 29.54 -30.06 36.81
CA ASP A 78 29.52 -28.60 36.95
C ASP A 78 30.75 -27.98 36.27
N ALA A 79 30.54 -26.90 35.60
CA ALA A 79 31.56 -26.12 34.89
C ALA A 79 31.36 -24.61 35.12
N ILE A 80 32.51 -23.95 35.22
CA ILE A 80 32.53 -22.48 35.26
C ILE A 80 33.16 -21.95 33.99
N ASN A 81 32.75 -20.73 33.58
CA ASN A 81 33.41 -20.00 32.50
C ASN A 81 34.35 -18.96 33.10
N VAL A 82 35.62 -19.04 32.73
CA VAL A 82 36.64 -18.08 33.17
C VAL A 82 37.24 -17.40 31.94
N ASN A 83 37.09 -16.10 31.84
CA ASN A 83 37.57 -15.28 30.73
C ASN A 83 37.17 -15.82 29.35
N GLY A 84 35.96 -16.41 29.20
CA GLY A 84 35.50 -17.01 27.96
C GLY A 84 35.82 -18.50 27.80
N TYR A 85 36.54 -19.13 28.68
CA TYR A 85 36.88 -20.54 28.64
C TYR A 85 36.09 -21.35 29.67
N ASN A 86 35.52 -22.46 29.26
CA ASN A 86 34.79 -23.37 30.13
C ASN A 86 35.79 -24.29 30.89
N LEU A 87 35.75 -24.26 32.19
CA LEU A 87 36.52 -25.10 33.08
C LEU A 87 35.58 -26.09 33.76
N ASN A 88 35.94 -27.38 33.67
CA ASN A 88 35.17 -28.46 34.32
C ASN A 88 35.70 -28.75 35.71
N LEU A 89 34.78 -29.14 36.59
CA LEU A 89 35.10 -29.57 37.92
C LEU A 89 36.00 -30.84 37.87
N GLN A 90 37.13 -30.81 38.57
CA GLN A 90 38.04 -31.93 38.66
C GLN A 90 37.46 -33.04 39.55
N THR A 91 37.53 -34.28 39.10
CA THR A 91 36.95 -35.44 39.78
C THR A 91 37.98 -36.45 40.33
N SER A 92 39.28 -36.23 40.08
CA SER A 92 40.36 -37.08 40.52
C SER A 92 41.40 -36.31 41.31
N GLU A 93 42.04 -36.96 42.32
CA GLU A 93 43.16 -36.45 43.11
C GLU A 93 42.87 -35.12 43.86
N GLN A 94 41.74 -35.10 44.59
CA GLN A 94 41.38 -33.92 45.42
C GLN A 94 41.81 -34.09 46.88
N PRO A 95 42.23 -32.99 47.55
CA PRO A 95 42.41 -32.98 48.99
C PRO A 95 41.11 -33.27 49.75
N ASP A 96 41.23 -33.90 50.97
CA ASP A 96 40.05 -34.12 51.81
C ASP A 96 39.27 -32.81 52.05
N GLY A 97 37.97 -32.87 51.83
CA GLY A 97 37.07 -31.71 51.96
C GLY A 97 36.89 -30.91 50.66
N TYR A 98 37.37 -31.40 49.55
CA TYR A 98 37.20 -30.80 48.20
C TYR A 98 36.50 -31.72 47.23
N GLY A 99 35.82 -31.21 46.29
CA GLY A 99 35.15 -31.92 45.22
C GLY A 99 33.66 -32.14 45.46
N PRO A 100 32.95 -32.99 44.63
CA PRO A 100 31.50 -33.09 44.67
C PRO A 100 30.93 -33.53 46.02
N GLY A 101 29.87 -32.92 46.54
CA GLY A 101 29.36 -33.09 47.92
C GLY A 101 29.77 -32.01 48.90
N TYR A 102 30.57 -31.05 48.49
CA TYR A 102 31.16 -30.02 49.37
C TYR A 102 31.09 -28.59 48.75
N THR A 103 31.46 -27.59 49.54
CA THR A 103 31.52 -26.17 49.22
C THR A 103 32.73 -25.74 48.38
N ARG A 104 33.70 -26.59 48.11
CA ARG A 104 34.95 -26.18 47.46
C ARG A 104 35.28 -27.07 46.26
N GLY A 105 35.69 -26.50 45.12
CA GLY A 105 36.00 -27.19 43.87
C GLY A 105 37.23 -26.68 43.16
N ASN A 106 38.01 -27.60 42.65
CA ASN A 106 39.05 -27.29 41.69
C ASN A 106 38.54 -27.50 40.30
N PHE A 107 38.65 -26.46 39.47
CA PHE A 107 38.25 -26.51 38.08
C PHE A 107 39.50 -26.46 37.19
N ALA A 108 39.54 -27.24 36.13
CA ALA A 108 40.67 -27.30 35.21
C ALA A 108 40.22 -27.16 33.75
N GLY A 109 41.01 -26.43 32.99
CA GLY A 109 40.88 -26.17 31.58
C GLY A 109 41.88 -25.10 31.12
N PRO A 110 42.02 -24.87 29.84
CA PRO A 110 42.86 -23.80 29.32
C PRO A 110 42.32 -22.42 29.73
N ILE A 111 43.15 -21.64 30.48
CA ILE A 111 42.82 -20.27 30.88
C ILE A 111 43.83 -19.34 30.22
N ASN A 112 43.33 -18.25 29.64
CA ASN A 112 44.16 -17.13 29.23
C ASN A 112 43.88 -15.93 30.14
N PRO A 113 44.82 -15.52 31.02
CA PRO A 113 44.62 -14.29 31.81
C PRO A 113 44.47 -13.11 30.85
N THR A 114 43.64 -12.15 31.22
CA THR A 114 43.47 -10.93 30.40
C THR A 114 44.84 -10.27 30.18
N ALA A 115 45.32 -10.37 28.94
CA ALA A 115 46.60 -9.77 28.55
C ALA A 115 46.48 -8.23 28.65
N GLY A 116 47.18 -7.66 29.63
CA GLY A 116 47.23 -6.21 29.72
C GLY A 116 47.25 -5.58 31.11
N GLY A 117 47.35 -6.36 32.19
CA GLY A 117 47.64 -5.81 33.49
C GLY A 117 46.54 -5.02 34.19
N SER A 118 45.27 -5.13 33.79
CA SER A 118 44.14 -4.58 34.54
C SER A 118 43.67 -5.59 35.59
N SER A 119 43.61 -5.19 36.86
CA SER A 119 42.97 -5.94 37.95
C SER A 119 41.45 -5.84 37.80
N PRO A 120 40.64 -6.92 37.95
CA PRO A 120 41.05 -8.32 38.18
C PRO A 120 41.50 -9.07 36.90
N LYS A 121 42.45 -10.00 37.02
CA LYS A 121 42.99 -10.82 35.93
C LYS A 121 42.03 -11.91 35.47
N TYR A 122 41.22 -12.43 36.37
CA TYR A 122 40.28 -13.53 36.11
C TYR A 122 38.86 -13.10 36.44
N LYS A 123 37.97 -13.40 35.53
CA LYS A 123 36.52 -13.22 35.70
C LYS A 123 35.86 -14.57 35.52
N ALA A 124 35.12 -15.03 36.50
CA ALA A 124 34.45 -16.32 36.47
C ALA A 124 32.94 -16.15 36.59
N LEU A 125 32.24 -16.97 35.89
CA LEU A 125 30.78 -17.04 35.91
C LEU A 125 30.32 -18.49 36.00
N TYR A 126 29.19 -18.74 36.68
CA TYR A 126 28.53 -20.04 36.79
C TYR A 126 27.03 -19.89 36.56
N PRO A 127 26.34 -20.89 35.95
CA PRO A 127 26.91 -22.04 35.24
C PRO A 127 27.53 -21.63 33.91
N SER A 128 28.45 -22.43 33.37
CA SER A 128 29.15 -22.13 32.12
C SER A 128 28.20 -22.06 30.92
N SER A 129 27.06 -22.75 31.00
CA SER A 129 26.03 -22.77 29.94
C SER A 129 25.25 -21.46 29.79
N ILE A 130 25.38 -20.51 30.72
CA ILE A 130 24.74 -19.16 30.63
C ILE A 130 25.51 -18.23 29.67
N PHE A 131 26.59 -18.71 29.04
CA PHE A 131 27.56 -17.92 28.28
C PHE A 131 27.46 -17.97 26.76
N GLY A 132 27.02 -16.94 26.24
CA GLY A 132 27.56 -16.09 25.24
C GLY A 132 27.85 -14.69 25.86
N THR A 133 28.45 -13.77 25.20
CA THR A 133 28.59 -12.38 25.63
C THR A 133 27.42 -11.55 25.09
N PRO A 134 26.47 -11.05 25.87
CA PRO A 134 26.29 -11.14 27.35
C PRO A 134 25.63 -12.45 27.81
N GLY A 135 25.74 -12.81 29.09
CA GLY A 135 25.00 -13.91 29.74
C GLY A 135 23.48 -13.66 29.67
N SER A 136 22.66 -14.72 29.73
CA SER A 136 21.20 -14.58 29.62
C SER A 136 20.48 -15.39 30.71
N LEU A 137 19.49 -14.75 31.37
CA LEU A 137 18.54 -15.46 32.22
C LEU A 137 17.43 -16.06 31.32
N PRO A 138 17.14 -17.35 31.49
CA PRO A 138 16.16 -18.02 30.64
C PRO A 138 14.73 -17.50 30.89
N THR A 139 13.92 -17.47 29.82
CA THR A 139 12.49 -17.25 29.91
C THR A 139 11.75 -18.42 30.51
N GLU A 140 12.33 -19.63 30.44
CA GLU A 140 11.79 -20.86 31.01
C GLU A 140 12.84 -21.52 31.92
N GLN A 141 12.40 -21.92 33.09
CA GLN A 141 13.22 -22.65 34.11
C GLN A 141 12.57 -24.02 34.31
N SER A 142 13.38 -25.04 34.58
CA SER A 142 12.86 -26.39 34.85
C SER A 142 12.75 -26.63 36.36
N TYR A 143 11.59 -27.16 36.78
CA TYR A 143 11.38 -27.62 38.16
C TYR A 143 12.10 -28.95 38.40
N ALA A 144 12.91 -28.98 39.43
CA ALA A 144 13.29 -30.23 40.09
C ALA A 144 13.18 -29.97 41.58
N ALA A 145 12.67 -30.90 42.37
CA ALA A 145 12.54 -30.73 43.81
C ALA A 145 13.90 -30.40 44.40
N CYS A 146 13.99 -29.26 45.12
CA CYS A 146 15.22 -28.77 45.74
C CYS A 146 16.39 -28.45 44.77
N ASN A 147 16.09 -28.31 43.45
CA ASN A 147 17.14 -28.07 42.47
C ASN A 147 16.88 -26.74 41.75
N ILE A 148 17.84 -25.81 41.84
CA ILE A 148 17.80 -24.53 41.10
C ILE A 148 18.69 -24.67 39.88
N SER A 149 18.13 -24.96 38.74
CA SER A 149 18.86 -24.92 37.48
C SER A 149 19.14 -23.45 37.10
N ASN A 150 20.42 -23.18 36.76
CA ASN A 150 20.84 -21.87 36.26
C ASN A 150 20.82 -20.69 37.26
N PHE A 151 21.18 -20.92 38.51
CA PHE A 151 21.40 -19.83 39.48
C PHE A 151 22.72 -19.11 39.15
N PRO A 152 22.71 -17.89 38.62
CA PRO A 152 23.92 -17.25 38.12
C PRO A 152 24.76 -16.71 39.26
N MET A 153 26.08 -17.03 39.22
CA MET A 153 27.08 -16.54 40.16
C MET A 153 28.26 -15.95 39.39
N TYR A 154 28.90 -14.94 39.99
CA TYR A 154 30.02 -14.24 39.41
C TYR A 154 31.16 -14.08 40.43
N ALA A 155 32.40 -14.17 39.96
CA ALA A 155 33.58 -13.89 40.75
C ALA A 155 34.66 -13.17 39.93
N GLU A 156 35.41 -12.28 40.57
CA GLU A 156 36.61 -11.67 39.99
C GLU A 156 37.79 -11.93 40.93
N SER A 157 38.97 -12.21 40.41
CA SER A 157 40.17 -12.48 41.18
C SER A 157 41.46 -12.16 40.41
N ASP A 158 42.46 -11.70 41.10
CA ASP A 158 43.83 -11.57 40.57
C ASP A 158 44.63 -12.88 40.63
N THR A 159 44.10 -13.88 41.34
CA THR A 159 44.64 -15.24 41.46
C THR A 159 43.63 -16.27 40.91
N PRO A 160 44.05 -17.51 40.65
CA PRO A 160 43.13 -18.58 40.22
C PRO A 160 42.19 -19.12 41.31
N SER A 161 42.05 -18.40 42.42
CA SER A 161 41.08 -18.70 43.48
C SER A 161 39.91 -17.74 43.40
N PHE A 162 38.70 -18.26 43.47
CA PHE A 162 37.47 -17.47 43.28
C PHE A 162 36.58 -17.49 44.52
N ILE A 163 36.06 -16.32 44.89
CA ILE A 163 34.89 -16.16 45.76
C ILE A 163 33.73 -15.74 44.85
N PHE A 164 32.71 -16.56 44.73
CA PHE A 164 31.58 -16.28 43.88
C PHE A 164 30.48 -15.53 44.64
N HIS A 165 29.88 -14.58 43.98
CA HIS A 165 28.70 -13.86 44.43
C HIS A 165 27.49 -14.26 43.63
N ASN A 166 26.36 -14.51 44.27
CA ASN A 166 25.08 -14.68 43.58
C ASN A 166 24.72 -13.39 42.89
N LEU A 167 24.26 -13.49 41.65
CA LEU A 167 23.83 -12.34 40.84
C LEU A 167 22.35 -12.03 40.95
N CYS A 168 21.53 -13.01 41.35
CA CYS A 168 20.07 -12.96 41.40
C CYS A 168 19.56 -13.28 42.81
N GLY A 169 18.27 -13.07 42.99
CA GLY A 169 17.50 -13.62 44.12
C GLY A 169 16.55 -14.74 43.62
N ILE A 170 15.83 -15.32 44.55
CA ILE A 170 14.89 -16.41 44.33
C ILE A 170 13.51 -16.01 44.83
N ILE A 171 12.48 -16.15 44.01
CA ILE A 171 11.09 -16.13 44.45
C ILE A 171 10.68 -17.58 44.77
N ARG A 172 10.29 -17.85 45.99
CA ARG A 172 9.81 -19.15 46.45
C ARG A 172 8.28 -19.11 46.56
N ILE A 173 7.58 -19.80 45.66
CA ILE A 173 6.13 -19.88 45.70
C ILE A 173 5.73 -21.16 46.43
N GLY A 174 5.05 -21.02 47.58
CA GLY A 174 4.46 -22.12 48.34
C GLY A 174 2.97 -22.23 47.98
N LEU A 175 2.52 -23.41 47.58
CA LEU A 175 1.12 -23.70 47.22
C LEU A 175 0.57 -24.81 48.14
N LYS A 176 -0.66 -24.61 48.67
CA LYS A 176 -1.41 -25.62 49.42
C LYS A 176 -2.91 -25.43 49.27
N GLY A 177 -3.70 -26.34 49.78
CA GLY A 177 -5.17 -26.22 49.83
C GLY A 177 -5.89 -26.73 48.61
N CYS A 178 -5.23 -27.56 47.78
CA CYS A 178 -5.87 -28.36 46.73
C CYS A 178 -5.03 -29.60 46.40
N THR A 179 -5.63 -30.57 45.70
CA THR A 179 -4.99 -31.83 45.30
C THR A 179 -4.66 -31.81 43.77
N ARG A 180 -4.42 -30.65 43.22
CA ARG A 180 -4.11 -30.47 41.79
C ARG A 180 -2.62 -30.76 41.52
N SER A 181 -2.33 -31.14 40.30
CA SER A 181 -0.92 -31.32 39.84
C SER A 181 -0.53 -30.15 38.98
N ILE A 182 0.54 -29.42 39.39
CA ILE A 182 1.01 -28.21 38.72
C ILE A 182 1.95 -28.56 37.58
N SER A 183 1.71 -28.00 36.43
CA SER A 183 2.53 -28.16 35.22
C SER A 183 3.51 -26.97 35.00
N SER A 184 3.12 -25.76 35.40
CA SER A 184 4.00 -24.58 35.30
C SER A 184 3.57 -23.43 36.18
N ILE A 185 4.53 -22.53 36.48
CA ILE A 185 4.29 -21.26 37.15
C ILE A 185 5.01 -20.16 36.38
N ALA A 186 4.25 -19.17 35.92
CA ALA A 186 4.79 -18.01 35.22
C ALA A 186 4.74 -16.76 36.11
N LEU A 187 5.81 -15.97 36.06
CA LEU A 187 5.92 -14.66 36.69
C LEU A 187 6.00 -13.59 35.61
N ASN A 188 5.24 -12.51 35.77
CA ASN A 188 5.28 -11.35 34.87
C ASN A 188 5.25 -10.06 35.70
N ASP A 189 6.17 -9.15 35.44
CA ASP A 189 6.04 -7.80 35.94
C ASP A 189 5.08 -7.03 35.01
N VAL A 190 3.98 -6.60 35.60
CA VAL A 190 2.86 -5.92 34.89
C VAL A 190 2.69 -4.47 35.37
N ASP A 191 3.74 -3.89 35.91
CA ASP A 191 3.77 -2.48 36.29
C ASP A 191 3.77 -1.54 35.07
N ASP A 192 3.50 -0.25 35.30
CA ASP A 192 3.50 0.77 34.22
C ASP A 192 4.90 0.94 33.58
N THR A 193 5.95 0.58 34.31
CA THR A 193 7.33 0.49 33.84
C THR A 193 7.92 -0.89 34.20
N PRO A 194 7.53 -1.94 33.45
CA PRO A 194 7.86 -3.30 33.83
C PRO A 194 9.38 -3.55 33.77
N LYS A 195 9.89 -4.28 34.76
CA LYS A 195 11.28 -4.71 34.81
C LYS A 195 11.42 -6.09 34.16
N PRO A 196 12.49 -6.31 33.39
CA PRO A 196 12.70 -7.61 32.77
C PRO A 196 13.04 -8.67 33.82
N LEU A 197 12.36 -9.82 33.73
CA LEU A 197 12.57 -11.01 34.56
C LEU A 197 13.51 -12.04 33.91
N SER A 198 13.70 -11.94 32.58
CA SER A 198 14.60 -12.81 31.84
C SER A 198 15.25 -12.06 30.66
N GLY A 199 16.34 -12.61 30.14
CA GLY A 199 17.05 -12.03 28.98
C GLY A 199 18.54 -11.84 29.21
N PRO A 200 19.27 -11.29 28.23
CA PRO A 200 20.68 -11.01 28.34
C PRO A 200 20.99 -10.02 29.44
N PHE A 201 22.02 -10.30 30.21
CA PHE A 201 22.45 -9.44 31.31
C PHE A 201 23.94 -9.11 31.27
N THR A 202 24.30 -8.00 31.90
CA THR A 202 25.67 -7.66 32.29
C THR A 202 25.79 -7.68 33.82
N VAL A 203 27.00 -7.84 34.33
CA VAL A 203 27.25 -7.79 35.78
C VAL A 203 27.65 -6.37 36.16
N SER A 204 26.95 -5.79 37.11
CA SER A 204 27.26 -4.48 37.67
C SER A 204 27.12 -4.54 39.21
N SER A 205 28.18 -4.19 39.94
CA SER A 205 28.18 -4.25 41.42
C SER A 205 27.67 -5.59 41.97
N ASN A 206 28.15 -6.71 41.41
CA ASN A 206 27.75 -8.08 41.72
C ASN A 206 26.26 -8.39 41.53
N THR A 207 25.56 -7.64 40.71
CA THR A 207 24.14 -7.86 40.39
C THR A 207 23.99 -8.06 38.89
N ALA A 208 23.08 -8.95 38.45
CA ALA A 208 22.70 -9.09 37.05
C ALA A 208 21.82 -7.90 36.66
N VAL A 209 22.27 -7.12 35.67
CA VAL A 209 21.51 -6.03 35.08
C VAL A 209 21.08 -6.49 33.68
N ILE A 210 19.77 -6.72 33.49
CA ILE A 210 19.25 -7.15 32.21
C ILE A 210 19.40 -6.01 31.19
N THR A 211 20.06 -6.28 30.08
CA THR A 211 20.34 -5.29 29.00
C THR A 211 19.21 -5.18 27.98
N SER A 212 18.52 -6.30 27.74
CA SER A 212 17.30 -6.40 26.96
C SER A 212 16.60 -7.71 27.33
N GLY A 213 15.27 -7.76 27.38
CA GLY A 213 14.62 -8.99 27.82
C GLY A 213 13.11 -8.88 27.90
N THR A 214 12.48 -9.94 28.38
CA THR A 214 11.04 -9.99 28.62
C THR A 214 10.75 -9.68 30.10
N ASN A 215 9.59 -9.07 30.33
CA ASN A 215 9.07 -8.84 31.69
C ASN A 215 8.45 -10.09 32.34
N GLY A 216 8.71 -11.27 31.76
CA GLY A 216 8.23 -12.55 32.23
C GLY A 216 9.32 -13.62 32.29
N THR A 217 9.09 -14.61 33.17
CA THR A 217 9.80 -15.88 33.24
C THR A 217 8.85 -16.97 33.72
N SER A 218 9.12 -18.25 33.40
CA SER A 218 8.30 -19.35 33.84
C SER A 218 9.11 -20.52 34.37
N LEU A 219 8.55 -21.23 35.34
CA LEU A 219 9.04 -22.51 35.84
C LEU A 219 8.18 -23.62 35.24
N ILE A 220 8.79 -24.50 34.47
CA ILE A 220 8.13 -25.66 33.88
C ILE A 220 8.36 -26.90 34.76
N CYS A 221 7.31 -27.63 35.00
CA CYS A 221 7.38 -28.92 35.71
C CYS A 221 7.31 -30.06 34.66
N PRO A 222 8.47 -30.63 34.23
CA PRO A 222 8.47 -31.69 33.21
C PRO A 222 7.63 -32.90 33.59
N THR A 223 7.52 -33.15 34.90
CA THR A 223 6.51 -34.04 35.49
C THR A 223 5.65 -33.20 36.39
N PRO A 224 4.32 -33.15 36.21
CA PRO A 224 3.43 -32.34 37.04
C PRO A 224 3.57 -32.66 38.53
N VAL A 225 3.66 -31.62 39.37
CA VAL A 225 3.88 -31.71 40.80
C VAL A 225 2.53 -31.66 41.52
N THR A 226 2.15 -32.74 42.17
CA THR A 226 0.88 -32.81 42.89
C THR A 226 0.97 -32.07 44.23
N LEU A 227 0.02 -31.13 44.42
CA LEU A 227 -0.09 -30.35 45.65
C LEU A 227 -0.72 -31.17 46.78
N SER A 228 -0.46 -30.74 48.03
CA SER A 228 -1.05 -31.26 49.27
C SER A 228 -2.10 -30.33 49.82
N ASP A 229 -3.20 -30.83 50.37
CA ASP A 229 -4.20 -30.01 51.08
C ASP A 229 -3.69 -29.39 52.37
N GLY A 230 -2.77 -30.05 53.04
CA GLY A 230 -2.34 -29.71 54.42
C GLY A 230 -1.00 -28.98 54.49
N GLU A 231 -0.11 -29.21 53.55
CA GLU A 231 1.26 -28.71 53.61
C GLU A 231 1.63 -27.92 52.33
N PHE A 232 2.51 -26.94 52.46
CA PHE A 232 2.99 -26.18 51.30
C PHE A 232 3.94 -27.03 50.45
N THR A 233 3.68 -27.02 49.15
CA THR A 233 4.61 -27.47 48.12
C THR A 233 5.32 -26.25 47.55
N TYR A 234 6.65 -26.25 47.52
CA TYR A 234 7.47 -25.10 47.18
C TYR A 234 8.07 -25.17 45.79
N PHE A 235 7.99 -24.03 45.08
CA PHE A 235 8.53 -23.83 43.74
C PHE A 235 9.48 -22.64 43.78
N HIS A 236 10.69 -22.80 43.24
CA HIS A 236 11.74 -21.79 43.28
C HIS A 236 11.99 -21.23 41.85
N ILE A 237 11.96 -19.94 41.72
CA ILE A 237 12.17 -19.24 40.43
C ILE A 237 13.25 -18.18 40.62
N THR A 238 14.34 -18.29 39.87
CA THR A 238 15.45 -17.34 39.88
C THR A 238 15.09 -16.09 39.10
N VAL A 239 15.23 -14.92 39.70
CA VAL A 239 14.94 -13.63 39.07
C VAL A 239 16.01 -12.59 39.41
N PRO A 240 16.22 -11.54 38.60
CA PRO A 240 17.11 -10.44 38.93
C PRO A 240 16.75 -9.79 40.29
N ALA A 241 17.74 -9.34 41.02
CA ALA A 241 17.52 -8.56 42.24
C ALA A 241 16.96 -7.19 41.86
N ALA A 242 15.71 -6.91 42.23
CA ALA A 242 15.01 -5.67 41.96
C ALA A 242 13.74 -5.55 42.80
N THR A 243 13.19 -4.34 42.89
CA THR A 243 11.82 -4.14 43.37
C THR A 243 10.87 -4.18 42.21
N TYR A 244 9.96 -5.16 42.16
CA TYR A 244 8.90 -5.34 41.16
C TYR A 244 7.62 -4.69 41.67
N GLY A 245 7.09 -3.69 40.93
CA GLY A 245 5.96 -2.87 41.38
C GLY A 245 4.65 -3.65 41.40
N LYS A 246 4.40 -4.45 40.39
CA LYS A 246 3.20 -5.31 40.27
C LYS A 246 3.58 -6.65 39.67
N LEU A 247 3.89 -7.64 40.46
CA LEU A 247 4.19 -8.98 39.99
C LEU A 247 2.91 -9.80 39.83
N ARG A 248 2.69 -10.33 38.64
CA ARG A 248 1.60 -11.30 38.34
C ARG A 248 2.16 -12.71 38.38
N ILE A 249 1.49 -13.58 39.10
CA ILE A 249 1.79 -15.00 39.21
C ILE A 249 0.68 -15.77 38.50
N SER A 250 0.99 -16.60 37.53
CA SER A 250 0.06 -17.47 36.85
C SER A 250 0.47 -18.92 37.03
N ILE A 251 -0.34 -19.73 37.68
CA ILE A 251 -0.09 -21.11 38.03
C ILE A 251 -0.98 -21.98 37.14
N THR A 252 -0.39 -22.87 36.38
CA THR A 252 -1.12 -23.77 35.44
C THR A 252 -1.06 -25.19 35.99
N ASP A 253 -2.21 -25.88 36.05
CA ASP A 253 -2.30 -27.27 36.40
C ASP A 253 -2.04 -28.22 35.23
N SER A 254 -2.03 -29.52 35.46
CA SER A 254 -1.85 -30.56 34.43
C SER A 254 -3.02 -30.66 33.45
N ASN A 255 -4.16 -30.06 33.73
CA ASN A 255 -5.33 -30.00 32.85
C ASN A 255 -5.34 -28.71 32.01
N GLY A 256 -4.35 -27.82 32.19
CA GLY A 256 -4.28 -26.53 31.55
C GLY A 256 -5.15 -25.45 32.20
N GLU A 257 -5.75 -25.72 33.39
CA GLU A 257 -6.47 -24.69 34.14
C GLU A 257 -5.47 -23.75 34.83
N ILE A 258 -5.78 -22.44 34.85
CA ILE A 258 -4.87 -21.40 35.35
C ILE A 258 -5.48 -20.68 36.54
N TRP A 259 -4.67 -20.49 37.59
CA TRP A 259 -4.93 -19.56 38.68
C TRP A 259 -3.98 -18.37 38.56
N THR A 260 -4.51 -17.17 38.43
CA THR A 260 -3.70 -15.95 38.27
C THR A 260 -3.94 -15.00 39.42
N LEU A 261 -2.84 -14.46 39.96
CA LEU A 261 -2.81 -13.49 41.05
C LEU A 261 -1.90 -12.33 40.64
N THR A 262 -2.19 -11.13 41.13
CA THR A 262 -1.31 -9.97 40.97
C THR A 262 -1.05 -9.36 42.34
N ALA A 263 0.24 -9.18 42.67
CA ALA A 263 0.61 -8.58 43.93
C ALA A 263 0.09 -7.14 44.02
N LYS A 264 -0.51 -6.77 45.18
CA LYS A 264 -0.97 -5.42 45.49
C LYS A 264 0.15 -4.45 45.76
N ASN A 265 1.20 -4.97 46.45
CA ASN A 265 2.37 -4.21 46.88
C ASN A 265 3.58 -4.61 46.03
N SER A 266 4.56 -3.74 45.95
CA SER A 266 5.85 -4.07 45.37
C SER A 266 6.50 -5.25 46.10
N ILE A 267 7.13 -6.12 45.32
CA ILE A 267 7.93 -7.25 45.80
C ILE A 267 9.41 -6.90 45.64
N GLU A 268 10.12 -6.82 46.74
CA GLU A 268 11.56 -6.64 46.73
C GLU A 268 12.26 -8.00 46.70
N VAL A 269 13.10 -8.19 45.70
CA VAL A 269 13.94 -9.38 45.53
C VAL A 269 15.37 -8.95 45.67
N GLU A 270 15.99 -9.39 46.72
CA GLU A 270 17.39 -9.11 47.00
C GLU A 270 18.31 -10.22 46.50
N ARG A 271 19.54 -9.84 46.17
CA ARG A 271 20.60 -10.76 45.78
C ARG A 271 20.92 -11.74 46.92
N SER A 272 21.12 -13.00 46.60
CA SER A 272 21.40 -14.09 47.57
C SER A 272 20.26 -14.40 48.55
N MET A 273 19.07 -13.85 48.34
CA MET A 273 17.93 -14.03 49.24
C MET A 273 16.80 -14.81 48.58
N ILE A 274 16.00 -15.51 49.41
CA ILE A 274 14.76 -16.16 49.02
C ILE A 274 13.60 -15.29 49.48
N THR A 275 12.81 -14.80 48.52
CA THR A 275 11.59 -14.04 48.78
C THR A 275 10.37 -15.02 48.75
N PRO A 276 9.78 -15.34 49.93
CA PRO A 276 8.69 -16.33 50.01
C PRO A 276 7.34 -15.69 49.65
N ILE A 277 6.54 -16.41 48.87
CA ILE A 277 5.14 -16.09 48.56
C ILE A 277 4.34 -17.36 48.83
N ASN A 278 3.51 -17.37 49.87
CA ASN A 278 2.73 -18.52 50.24
C ASN A 278 1.26 -18.31 49.88
N LEU A 279 0.71 -19.20 49.06
CA LEU A 279 -0.63 -19.14 48.48
C LEU A 279 -1.46 -20.36 48.93
N SER A 280 -2.70 -20.14 49.36
CA SER A 280 -3.60 -21.20 49.76
C SER A 280 -4.93 -21.15 48.97
N SER A 281 -5.54 -22.32 48.81
CA SER A 281 -6.86 -22.49 48.16
C SER A 281 -6.92 -21.92 46.72
N PRO A 282 -6.06 -22.40 45.82
CA PRO A 282 -6.05 -21.93 44.42
C PRO A 282 -7.39 -22.18 43.71
N ASN A 283 -7.83 -21.18 42.99
CA ASN A 283 -9.06 -21.24 42.17
C ASN A 283 -8.69 -21.28 40.69
N PHE A 284 -8.63 -22.46 40.14
CA PHE A 284 -8.27 -22.68 38.73
C PHE A 284 -9.48 -22.45 37.82
N VAL A 285 -9.23 -21.72 36.72
CA VAL A 285 -10.21 -21.47 35.66
C VAL A 285 -9.67 -22.05 34.35
N ASN A 286 -10.53 -22.78 33.62
CA ASN A 286 -10.16 -23.30 32.32
C ASN A 286 -9.80 -22.16 31.37
N PRO A 287 -8.55 -22.04 30.88
CA PRO A 287 -8.15 -20.96 30.00
C PRO A 287 -8.89 -20.98 28.66
N SER A 288 -9.32 -22.16 28.20
CA SER A 288 -10.14 -22.32 27.00
C SER A 288 -11.56 -21.81 27.12
N ALA A 289 -12.02 -21.53 28.36
CA ALA A 289 -13.34 -20.99 28.67
C ALA A 289 -13.30 -19.50 29.06
N ARG A 290 -12.18 -18.80 28.83
CA ARG A 290 -11.98 -17.44 29.31
C ARG A 290 -11.47 -16.50 28.22
N ILE A 291 -12.10 -15.32 28.11
CA ILE A 291 -11.62 -14.19 27.29
C ILE A 291 -11.21 -13.06 28.23
N LEU A 292 -10.01 -12.51 28.01
CA LEU A 292 -9.51 -11.33 28.71
C LEU A 292 -9.54 -10.13 27.77
N TYR A 293 -9.82 -8.93 28.29
CA TYR A 293 -9.78 -7.71 27.49
C TYR A 293 -9.48 -6.48 28.35
N THR A 294 -9.07 -5.40 27.69
CA THR A 294 -8.97 -4.07 28.30
C THR A 294 -9.79 -3.06 27.51
N THR A 295 -10.17 -1.96 28.13
CA THR A 295 -10.91 -0.87 27.50
C THR A 295 -10.22 0.47 27.73
N THR A 296 -10.44 1.41 26.83
CA THR A 296 -9.85 2.77 26.87
C THR A 296 -10.41 3.63 27.99
N ASP A 297 -11.62 3.33 28.51
CA ASP A 297 -12.29 4.11 29.53
C ASP A 297 -12.35 3.40 30.90
N GLY A 298 -11.73 2.25 31.04
CA GLY A 298 -11.67 1.49 32.29
C GLY A 298 -13.03 0.87 32.70
N ASN A 299 -14.00 0.75 31.79
CA ASN A 299 -15.30 0.17 32.07
C ASN A 299 -15.54 -1.13 31.29
N ALA A 300 -16.37 -2.02 31.82
CA ALA A 300 -16.75 -3.25 31.13
C ALA A 300 -17.43 -2.96 29.79
N LEU A 301 -17.20 -3.84 28.81
CA LEU A 301 -17.96 -3.85 27.56
C LEU A 301 -19.43 -4.20 27.86
N SER A 302 -20.33 -3.68 27.07
CA SER A 302 -21.78 -3.96 27.21
C SER A 302 -22.23 -5.30 26.60
N VAL A 303 -21.28 -6.06 26.01
CA VAL A 303 -21.53 -7.38 25.42
C VAL A 303 -21.44 -8.48 26.46
N PHE A 304 -22.12 -9.60 26.23
CA PHE A 304 -22.02 -10.83 27.04
C PHE A 304 -22.31 -10.65 28.54
N ALA A 305 -23.52 -10.16 28.87
CA ALA A 305 -23.96 -10.07 30.26
C ALA A 305 -23.97 -11.43 30.97
N THR A 306 -23.65 -11.47 32.28
CA THR A 306 -23.67 -12.70 33.09
C THR A 306 -24.99 -13.40 32.98
N GLY A 307 -24.98 -14.70 32.74
CA GLY A 307 -26.17 -15.55 32.52
C GLY A 307 -26.75 -15.50 31.11
N SER A 308 -26.22 -14.63 30.22
CA SER A 308 -26.68 -14.57 28.82
C SER A 308 -26.13 -15.72 27.99
N SER A 309 -26.79 -16.01 26.86
CA SER A 309 -26.24 -16.90 25.84
C SER A 309 -25.00 -16.29 25.19
N ALA A 310 -23.98 -17.08 25.00
CA ALA A 310 -22.71 -16.67 24.33
C ALA A 310 -22.51 -17.44 23.00
N THR A 311 -23.57 -17.68 22.24
CA THR A 311 -23.53 -18.41 20.95
C THR A 311 -22.60 -17.80 19.93
N LEU A 312 -22.28 -16.49 20.06
CA LEU A 312 -21.26 -15.80 19.25
C LEU A 312 -19.82 -16.24 19.60
N LEU A 313 -19.59 -16.94 20.71
CA LEU A 313 -18.26 -17.41 21.14
C LEU A 313 -18.13 -18.93 21.07
N GLY A 314 -19.23 -19.65 20.82
CA GLY A 314 -19.30 -21.09 20.71
C GLY A 314 -20.74 -21.56 20.80
N ASP A 315 -21.02 -22.75 20.26
CA ASP A 315 -22.34 -23.31 20.31
C ASP A 315 -22.67 -23.74 21.76
N ASP A 316 -23.86 -23.43 22.23
CA ASP A 316 -24.38 -23.75 23.58
C ASP A 316 -23.60 -23.12 24.76
N LEU A 317 -22.74 -22.13 24.51
CA LEU A 317 -22.05 -21.43 25.59
C LEU A 317 -22.98 -20.40 26.27
N THR A 318 -22.78 -20.26 27.59
CA THR A 318 -23.39 -19.19 28.40
C THR A 318 -22.31 -18.43 29.15
N VAL A 319 -22.56 -17.15 29.43
CA VAL A 319 -21.65 -16.32 30.24
C VAL A 319 -21.85 -16.67 31.72
N VAL A 320 -20.86 -17.32 32.30
CA VAL A 320 -20.84 -17.68 33.72
C VAL A 320 -20.59 -16.46 34.58
N SER A 321 -19.61 -15.63 34.19
CA SER A 321 -19.33 -14.34 34.81
C SER A 321 -18.75 -13.37 33.82
N HIS A 322 -19.02 -12.08 34.02
CA HIS A 322 -18.40 -10.99 33.29
C HIS A 322 -18.05 -9.88 34.28
N THR A 323 -16.78 -9.67 34.52
CA THR A 323 -16.26 -8.71 35.50
C THR A 323 -15.25 -7.78 34.86
N TYR A 324 -15.12 -6.58 35.40
CA TYR A 324 -14.08 -5.64 35.00
C TYR A 324 -13.46 -5.03 36.27
N THR A 325 -12.22 -5.39 36.56
CA THR A 325 -11.51 -4.95 37.77
C THR A 325 -10.07 -4.62 37.45
N ASN A 326 -9.50 -3.63 38.11
CA ASN A 326 -8.08 -3.23 37.96
C ASN A 326 -7.65 -3.03 36.50
N GLY A 327 -8.53 -2.46 35.65
CA GLY A 327 -8.22 -2.22 34.23
C GLY A 327 -8.35 -3.42 33.31
N GLN A 328 -8.81 -4.57 33.81
CA GLN A 328 -8.96 -5.79 33.02
C GLN A 328 -10.41 -6.34 33.08
N GLY A 329 -10.97 -6.63 31.94
CA GLY A 329 -12.22 -7.37 31.79
C GLY A 329 -11.96 -8.87 31.66
N VAL A 330 -12.81 -9.66 32.29
CA VAL A 330 -12.77 -11.13 32.26
C VAL A 330 -14.15 -11.65 31.94
N ILE A 331 -14.31 -12.37 30.83
CA ILE A 331 -15.53 -13.09 30.46
C ILE A 331 -15.24 -14.58 30.67
N ILE A 332 -15.95 -15.22 31.58
CA ILE A 332 -15.89 -16.67 31.83
C ILE A 332 -17.12 -17.31 31.22
N LEU A 333 -16.90 -18.38 30.50
CA LEU A 333 -17.93 -19.11 29.74
C LEU A 333 -18.14 -20.53 30.31
N SER A 334 -19.28 -21.12 30.05
CA SER A 334 -19.66 -22.47 30.51
C SER A 334 -18.86 -23.60 29.85
N GLY A 335 -18.05 -23.32 28.85
CA GLY A 335 -17.26 -24.30 28.13
C GLY A 335 -16.19 -23.66 27.23
N THR A 336 -15.51 -24.47 26.47
CA THR A 336 -14.39 -24.10 25.60
C THR A 336 -14.82 -23.18 24.47
N VAL A 337 -14.11 -22.06 24.31
CA VAL A 337 -14.27 -21.12 23.18
C VAL A 337 -13.46 -21.63 22.00
N THR A 338 -14.14 -22.01 20.93
CA THR A 338 -13.50 -22.53 19.71
C THR A 338 -13.60 -21.57 18.52
N LYS A 339 -14.45 -20.56 18.62
CA LYS A 339 -14.64 -19.54 17.57
C LYS A 339 -14.99 -18.19 18.19
N ILE A 340 -14.62 -17.11 17.49
CA ILE A 340 -15.23 -15.79 17.66
C ILE A 340 -16.25 -15.65 16.54
N GLY A 341 -17.52 -15.60 16.86
CA GLY A 341 -18.61 -15.60 15.88
C GLY A 341 -18.78 -14.28 15.16
N ASN A 342 -19.70 -14.26 14.21
CA ASN A 342 -20.00 -13.07 13.43
C ASN A 342 -20.51 -11.94 14.34
N ASN A 343 -19.97 -10.72 14.13
CA ASN A 343 -20.35 -9.51 14.87
C ASN A 343 -20.10 -9.58 16.40
N ALA A 344 -19.32 -10.53 16.91
CA ALA A 344 -19.18 -10.80 18.35
C ALA A 344 -18.75 -9.58 19.18
N PHE A 345 -17.85 -8.79 18.68
CA PHE A 345 -17.36 -7.53 19.28
C PHE A 345 -17.53 -6.32 18.34
N GLU A 346 -18.38 -6.41 17.33
CA GLU A 346 -18.58 -5.34 16.35
C GLU A 346 -18.85 -3.99 17.00
N SER A 347 -18.11 -2.96 16.56
CA SER A 347 -18.28 -1.57 17.00
C SER A 347 -18.10 -1.33 18.51
N GLN A 348 -17.28 -2.15 19.18
CA GLN A 348 -16.90 -1.93 20.58
C GLN A 348 -15.81 -0.84 20.66
N ASN A 349 -16.19 0.41 20.42
CA ASN A 349 -15.27 1.56 20.34
C ASN A 349 -14.46 1.84 21.61
N LYS A 350 -14.59 1.05 22.65
CA LYS A 350 -13.81 1.14 23.88
C LYS A 350 -12.81 -0.01 24.03
N LEU A 351 -12.97 -1.08 23.25
CA LEU A 351 -12.08 -2.24 23.28
C LEU A 351 -10.67 -1.79 22.91
N GLN A 352 -9.70 -2.07 23.76
CA GLN A 352 -8.29 -1.72 23.57
C GLN A 352 -7.44 -2.96 23.28
N THR A 353 -7.54 -3.98 24.12
CA THR A 353 -6.86 -5.26 23.88
C THR A 353 -7.81 -6.42 24.16
N ILE A 354 -7.58 -7.54 23.48
CA ILE A 354 -8.30 -8.78 23.75
C ILE A 354 -7.34 -9.96 23.68
N THR A 355 -7.49 -10.91 24.61
CA THR A 355 -6.75 -12.16 24.63
C THR A 355 -7.73 -13.31 24.42
N LEU A 356 -7.55 -14.00 23.31
CA LEU A 356 -8.34 -15.16 22.90
C LEU A 356 -7.73 -16.45 23.48
N PRO A 357 -8.55 -17.45 23.85
CA PRO A 357 -8.05 -18.79 24.22
C PRO A 357 -7.30 -19.47 23.08
N GLU A 358 -6.32 -20.33 23.41
CA GLU A 358 -5.54 -21.12 22.45
C GLU A 358 -6.36 -22.16 21.67
N THR A 359 -7.64 -22.32 22.00
CA THR A 359 -8.57 -23.21 21.30
C THR A 359 -9.36 -22.55 20.16
N VAL A 360 -9.20 -21.23 19.97
CA VAL A 360 -9.92 -20.51 18.92
C VAL A 360 -9.33 -20.83 17.55
N THR A 361 -10.16 -21.39 16.68
CA THR A 361 -9.76 -21.80 15.31
C THR A 361 -10.21 -20.81 14.23
N SER A 362 -11.20 -19.97 14.53
CA SER A 362 -11.74 -19.01 13.55
C SER A 362 -12.28 -17.73 14.20
N ILE A 363 -12.11 -16.63 13.47
CA ILE A 363 -12.73 -15.33 13.75
C ILE A 363 -13.74 -15.07 12.64
N GLY A 364 -14.99 -14.82 13.00
CA GLY A 364 -16.12 -14.68 12.10
C GLY A 364 -16.21 -13.33 11.39
N THR A 365 -17.21 -13.21 10.54
CA THR A 365 -17.49 -11.99 9.78
C THR A 365 -17.83 -10.84 10.74
N ASN A 366 -17.27 -9.64 10.50
CA ASN A 366 -17.45 -8.44 11.31
C ASN A 366 -17.07 -8.61 12.80
N ALA A 367 -16.35 -9.62 13.20
CA ALA A 367 -16.16 -9.95 14.62
C ALA A 367 -15.64 -8.77 15.47
N PHE A 368 -14.75 -7.94 14.90
CA PHE A 368 -14.17 -6.72 15.49
C PHE A 368 -14.32 -5.49 14.57
N ASN A 369 -15.27 -5.53 13.64
CA ASN A 369 -15.45 -4.46 12.68
C ASN A 369 -15.75 -3.12 13.37
N GLY A 370 -14.92 -2.11 13.09
CA GLY A 370 -15.09 -0.76 13.61
C GLY A 370 -14.50 -0.52 14.99
N ASP A 371 -13.75 -1.45 15.57
CA ASP A 371 -13.10 -1.29 16.88
C ASP A 371 -11.84 -0.42 16.76
N ARG A 372 -12.04 0.88 16.58
CA ARG A 372 -11.01 1.86 16.17
C ARG A 372 -9.84 2.00 17.13
N TYR A 373 -10.05 1.72 18.41
CA TYR A 373 -9.05 1.87 19.47
C TYR A 373 -8.39 0.54 19.87
N MET A 374 -8.80 -0.56 19.24
CA MET A 374 -8.17 -1.86 19.49
C MET A 374 -6.72 -1.83 19.00
N THR A 375 -5.78 -2.10 19.91
CA THR A 375 -4.34 -2.11 19.64
C THR A 375 -3.75 -3.51 19.59
N ALA A 376 -4.36 -4.48 20.27
CA ALA A 376 -3.84 -5.85 20.34
C ALA A 376 -4.94 -6.90 20.42
N CYS A 377 -4.74 -7.97 19.67
CA CYS A 377 -5.43 -9.25 19.75
C CYS A 377 -4.37 -10.33 19.54
N ASN A 378 -4.25 -11.32 20.43
CA ASN A 378 -3.40 -12.47 20.14
C ASN A 378 -4.07 -13.35 19.07
N PHE A 379 -3.26 -13.91 18.19
CA PHE A 379 -3.71 -14.93 17.24
C PHE A 379 -3.13 -16.27 17.70
N PRO A 380 -3.93 -17.11 18.40
CA PRO A 380 -3.45 -18.40 18.86
C PRO A 380 -3.05 -19.31 17.71
N ALA A 381 -2.10 -20.20 17.90
CA ALA A 381 -1.58 -21.10 16.86
C ALA A 381 -2.66 -21.99 16.21
N SER A 382 -3.79 -22.20 16.90
CA SER A 382 -4.96 -22.91 16.39
C SER A 382 -5.79 -22.08 15.41
N LEU A 383 -5.63 -20.74 15.38
CA LEU A 383 -6.43 -19.83 14.55
C LEU A 383 -5.97 -19.94 13.10
N THR A 384 -6.83 -20.42 12.22
CA THR A 384 -6.53 -20.61 10.80
C THR A 384 -7.39 -19.75 9.87
N THR A 385 -8.52 -19.25 10.37
CA THR A 385 -9.49 -18.55 9.51
C THR A 385 -9.88 -17.19 10.07
N ILE A 386 -9.70 -16.17 9.25
CA ILE A 386 -10.17 -14.79 9.49
C ILE A 386 -11.35 -14.52 8.55
N GLY A 387 -12.51 -14.21 9.09
CA GLY A 387 -13.75 -13.94 8.36
C GLY A 387 -13.74 -12.60 7.63
N SER A 388 -14.74 -12.42 6.77
CA SER A 388 -14.91 -11.16 6.04
C SER A 388 -15.12 -9.98 7.01
N GLN A 389 -14.46 -8.84 6.74
CA GLN A 389 -14.57 -7.62 7.54
C GLN A 389 -14.19 -7.81 9.04
N ALA A 390 -13.50 -8.90 9.40
CA ALA A 390 -13.29 -9.26 10.80
C ALA A 390 -12.60 -8.14 11.61
N PHE A 391 -11.62 -7.44 11.03
CA PHE A 391 -10.90 -6.31 11.63
C PHE A 391 -11.03 -5.02 10.82
N GLN A 392 -12.01 -4.92 9.93
CA GLN A 392 -12.21 -3.72 9.12
C GLN A 392 -12.35 -2.49 10.01
N GLY A 393 -11.55 -1.45 9.73
CA GLY A 393 -11.61 -0.19 10.45
C GLY A 393 -11.05 -0.21 11.88
N CYS A 394 -10.30 -1.25 12.26
CA CYS A 394 -9.51 -1.30 13.49
C CYS A 394 -8.24 -0.46 13.31
N LEU A 395 -8.36 0.85 13.36
CA LEU A 395 -7.34 1.83 12.91
C LEU A 395 -6.01 1.76 13.67
N ALA A 396 -6.01 1.23 14.89
CA ALA A 396 -4.83 1.11 15.75
C ALA A 396 -4.28 -0.33 15.82
N PHE A 397 -4.95 -1.30 15.19
CA PHE A 397 -4.60 -2.71 15.28
C PHE A 397 -3.55 -3.11 14.25
N ASP A 398 -2.40 -3.56 14.75
CA ASP A 398 -1.32 -4.12 13.93
C ASP A 398 -1.02 -5.56 14.36
N PRO A 399 -1.50 -6.58 13.61
CA PRO A 399 -1.21 -7.98 13.88
C PRO A 399 0.14 -8.45 13.33
N LYS A 400 1.11 -7.57 13.10
CA LYS A 400 2.44 -7.90 12.58
C LYS A 400 3.06 -9.10 13.32
N GLY A 401 3.58 -10.08 12.55
CA GLY A 401 4.23 -11.28 13.09
C GLY A 401 3.28 -12.33 13.68
N GLN A 402 1.95 -12.19 13.48
CA GLN A 402 0.98 -13.16 13.97
C GLN A 402 0.19 -13.88 12.87
N LEU A 403 0.52 -13.65 11.58
CA LEU A 403 -0.30 -14.13 10.45
C LEU A 403 0.22 -15.44 9.83
N GLU A 404 1.36 -15.97 10.27
CA GLU A 404 2.08 -17.10 9.63
C GLU A 404 1.27 -18.40 9.57
N HIS A 405 0.38 -18.62 10.53
CA HIS A 405 -0.43 -19.84 10.63
C HIS A 405 -1.85 -19.69 10.05
N ILE A 406 -2.21 -18.50 9.58
CA ILE A 406 -3.52 -18.25 8.96
C ILE A 406 -3.56 -18.85 7.55
N THR A 407 -4.59 -19.62 7.25
CA THR A 407 -4.78 -20.28 5.95
C THR A 407 -5.86 -19.63 5.09
N SER A 408 -6.72 -18.79 5.67
CA SER A 408 -7.83 -18.13 4.98
C SER A 408 -8.06 -16.71 5.47
N PHE A 409 -7.96 -15.75 4.56
CA PHE A 409 -8.25 -14.34 4.75
C PHE A 409 -9.54 -13.97 4.02
N GLY A 410 -10.59 -13.64 4.77
CA GLY A 410 -11.88 -13.20 4.22
C GLY A 410 -11.81 -11.79 3.61
N GLY A 411 -12.83 -11.45 2.83
CA GLY A 411 -12.89 -10.14 2.16
C GLY A 411 -12.91 -8.99 3.16
N LEU A 412 -12.12 -7.93 2.88
CA LEU A 412 -12.01 -6.75 3.75
C LEU A 412 -11.50 -7.08 5.17
N SER A 413 -10.90 -8.25 5.41
CA SER A 413 -10.57 -8.73 6.76
C SER A 413 -9.66 -7.80 7.54
N PHE A 414 -8.67 -7.17 6.90
CA PHE A 414 -7.77 -6.17 7.47
C PHE A 414 -7.85 -4.81 6.76
N ASN A 415 -8.98 -4.53 6.11
CA ASN A 415 -9.17 -3.25 5.44
C ASN A 415 -9.11 -2.09 6.44
N ASN A 416 -8.24 -1.11 6.12
CA ASN A 416 -8.10 0.10 6.93
C ASN A 416 -7.69 -0.21 8.38
N THR A 417 -6.68 -1.06 8.55
CA THR A 417 -6.01 -1.36 9.83
C THR A 417 -4.63 -0.70 9.90
N ALA A 418 -3.95 -0.82 11.03
CA ALA A 418 -2.55 -0.41 11.19
C ALA A 418 -1.55 -1.48 10.73
N LEU A 419 -2.01 -2.63 10.18
CA LEU A 419 -1.14 -3.72 9.73
C LEU A 419 0.03 -3.18 8.91
N SER A 420 1.26 -3.41 9.37
CA SER A 420 2.47 -2.77 8.89
C SER A 420 3.63 -3.74 8.64
N GLY A 421 4.64 -3.25 7.92
CA GLY A 421 5.88 -3.98 7.64
C GLY A 421 5.69 -5.09 6.61
N ASP A 422 6.46 -6.16 6.76
CA ASP A 422 6.52 -7.25 5.78
C ASP A 422 5.37 -8.23 5.98
N LEU A 423 4.65 -8.55 4.92
CA LEU A 423 3.58 -9.56 4.92
C LEU A 423 4.02 -10.79 4.12
N ILE A 424 4.02 -11.95 4.76
CA ILE A 424 4.28 -13.22 4.09
C ILE A 424 2.96 -13.97 3.91
N ILE A 425 2.62 -14.29 2.67
CA ILE A 425 1.53 -15.20 2.31
C ILE A 425 2.15 -16.58 2.13
N GLY A 426 2.21 -17.34 3.22
CA GLY A 426 2.90 -18.62 3.31
C GLY A 426 2.23 -19.76 2.54
N THR A 427 2.94 -20.87 2.43
CA THR A 427 2.49 -22.07 1.68
C THR A 427 1.19 -22.70 2.19
N GLY A 428 0.80 -22.40 3.45
CA GLY A 428 -0.47 -22.84 4.04
C GLY A 428 -1.69 -22.03 3.62
N VAL A 429 -1.50 -20.86 3.01
CA VAL A 429 -2.61 -19.97 2.66
C VAL A 429 -3.32 -20.49 1.40
N THR A 430 -4.58 -20.84 1.54
CA THR A 430 -5.41 -21.34 0.43
C THR A 430 -6.35 -20.27 -0.13
N ARG A 431 -6.63 -19.22 0.65
CA ARG A 431 -7.62 -18.21 0.30
C ARG A 431 -7.23 -16.81 0.79
N VAL A 432 -7.22 -15.86 -0.16
CA VAL A 432 -7.14 -14.42 0.09
C VAL A 432 -8.26 -13.77 -0.72
N ASP A 433 -9.30 -13.30 -0.05
CA ASP A 433 -10.49 -12.73 -0.72
C ASP A 433 -10.30 -11.26 -1.11
N ASN A 434 -11.33 -10.74 -1.80
CA ASN A 434 -11.36 -9.36 -2.28
C ASN A 434 -11.12 -8.35 -1.14
N TYR A 435 -10.25 -7.36 -1.39
CA TYR A 435 -9.94 -6.27 -0.47
C TYR A 435 -9.33 -6.70 0.88
N ALA A 436 -8.81 -7.93 1.01
CA ALA A 436 -8.41 -8.48 2.32
C ALA A 436 -7.47 -7.56 3.10
N PHE A 437 -6.51 -6.91 2.43
CA PHE A 437 -5.50 -6.03 3.02
C PHE A 437 -5.57 -4.58 2.51
N LYS A 438 -6.71 -4.20 1.92
CA LYS A 438 -6.89 -2.85 1.38
C LYS A 438 -6.56 -1.78 2.41
N ASN A 439 -5.84 -0.71 1.96
CA ASN A 439 -5.49 0.45 2.78
C ASN A 439 -4.76 0.07 4.09
N SER A 440 -3.91 -0.97 4.04
CA SER A 440 -2.98 -1.34 5.11
C SER A 440 -1.65 -0.56 4.96
N LYS A 441 -0.80 -0.64 5.98
CA LYS A 441 0.51 0.03 6.04
C LYS A 441 1.68 -0.91 5.79
N ILE A 442 1.44 -2.03 5.13
CA ILE A 442 2.49 -2.98 4.75
C ILE A 442 3.51 -2.31 3.83
N THR A 443 4.77 -2.71 3.96
CA THR A 443 5.89 -2.21 3.15
C THR A 443 6.36 -3.22 2.11
N SER A 444 6.19 -4.51 2.38
CA SER A 444 6.47 -5.57 1.41
C SER A 444 5.44 -6.68 1.48
N VAL A 445 5.25 -7.40 0.36
CA VAL A 445 4.48 -8.65 0.35
C VAL A 445 5.22 -9.73 -0.41
N THR A 446 5.35 -10.91 0.22
CA THR A 446 5.92 -12.11 -0.41
C THR A 446 4.89 -13.23 -0.44
N PHE A 447 4.60 -13.73 -1.63
CA PHE A 447 3.78 -14.93 -1.85
C PHE A 447 4.70 -16.15 -2.02
N GLU A 448 4.84 -16.97 -0.99
CA GLU A 448 5.58 -18.25 -1.07
C GLU A 448 4.82 -19.28 -1.90
N HIS A 449 3.49 -19.12 -1.97
CA HIS A 449 2.58 -19.95 -2.76
C HIS A 449 1.45 -19.07 -3.32
N THR A 450 0.95 -19.42 -4.51
CA THR A 450 -0.23 -18.74 -5.07
C THR A 450 -1.51 -19.35 -4.49
N PRO A 451 -2.30 -18.60 -3.69
CA PRO A 451 -3.53 -19.15 -3.10
C PRO A 451 -4.53 -19.64 -4.16
N ALA A 452 -5.23 -20.74 -3.88
CA ALA A 452 -6.27 -21.25 -4.77
C ALA A 452 -7.40 -20.22 -5.03
N THR A 453 -7.64 -19.33 -4.06
CA THR A 453 -8.44 -18.12 -4.24
C THR A 453 -7.57 -16.91 -4.00
N PHE A 454 -7.27 -16.15 -5.06
CA PHE A 454 -6.62 -14.85 -5.01
C PHE A 454 -7.59 -13.80 -5.54
N GLY A 455 -8.14 -13.00 -4.64
CA GLY A 455 -9.23 -12.06 -4.90
C GLY A 455 -8.79 -10.77 -5.60
N ASN A 456 -9.76 -9.98 -6.02
CA ASN A 456 -9.54 -8.66 -6.57
C ASN A 456 -9.28 -7.62 -5.46
N TYR A 457 -8.58 -6.52 -5.78
CA TYR A 457 -8.38 -5.37 -4.87
C TYR A 457 -7.63 -5.71 -3.58
N VAL A 458 -6.89 -6.80 -3.54
CA VAL A 458 -6.34 -7.33 -2.27
C VAL A 458 -5.48 -6.32 -1.54
N PHE A 459 -4.61 -5.58 -2.24
CA PHE A 459 -3.73 -4.56 -1.69
C PHE A 459 -4.07 -3.15 -2.18
N GLN A 460 -5.30 -2.92 -2.63
CA GLN A 460 -5.70 -1.60 -3.10
C GLN A 460 -5.42 -0.53 -2.03
N ASP A 461 -4.88 0.63 -2.47
CA ASP A 461 -4.55 1.78 -1.62
C ASP A 461 -3.52 1.47 -0.50
N CYS A 462 -2.69 0.41 -0.64
CA CYS A 462 -1.54 0.19 0.24
C CYS A 462 -0.41 1.15 -0.16
N ALA A 463 -0.53 2.41 0.22
CA ALA A 463 0.33 3.50 -0.25
C ALA A 463 1.80 3.39 0.20
N LEU A 464 2.13 2.58 1.21
CA LEU A 464 3.48 2.36 1.71
C LEU A 464 4.12 1.07 1.17
N LEU A 465 3.39 0.28 0.37
CA LEU A 465 3.92 -0.96 -0.22
C LEU A 465 4.98 -0.62 -1.27
N GLU A 466 6.20 -1.09 -1.06
CA GLU A 466 7.38 -0.83 -1.90
C GLU A 466 7.70 -2.00 -2.82
N THR A 467 7.50 -3.24 -2.34
CA THR A 467 7.85 -4.45 -3.10
C THR A 467 6.78 -5.53 -3.02
N ALA A 468 6.60 -6.28 -4.13
CA ALA A 468 5.75 -7.46 -4.17
C ALA A 468 6.48 -8.61 -4.87
N GLU A 469 6.60 -9.76 -4.20
CA GLU A 469 7.28 -10.95 -4.70
C GLU A 469 6.32 -12.15 -4.77
N PHE A 470 6.36 -12.89 -5.89
CA PHE A 470 5.60 -14.11 -6.12
C PHE A 470 6.58 -15.24 -6.46
N GLN A 471 6.74 -16.23 -5.60
CA GLN A 471 7.71 -17.32 -5.81
C GLN A 471 7.20 -18.39 -6.79
N GLU A 472 5.90 -18.52 -6.96
CA GLU A 472 5.26 -19.45 -7.88
C GLU A 472 4.59 -18.74 -9.07
N ALA A 473 4.04 -19.54 -9.98
CA ALA A 473 3.27 -19.03 -11.11
C ALA A 473 1.99 -18.35 -10.65
N VAL A 474 1.71 -17.16 -11.18
CA VAL A 474 0.58 -16.34 -10.73
C VAL A 474 -0.19 -15.72 -11.89
N ASN A 475 -1.48 -15.48 -11.67
CA ASN A 475 -2.28 -14.53 -12.42
C ASN A 475 -2.58 -13.37 -11.47
N ILE A 476 -2.22 -12.16 -11.83
CA ILE A 476 -2.51 -10.97 -11.03
C ILE A 476 -3.98 -10.57 -11.22
N PRO A 477 -4.82 -10.61 -10.17
CA PRO A 477 -6.22 -10.23 -10.28
C PRO A 477 -6.42 -8.73 -10.55
N GLN A 478 -7.67 -8.37 -10.85
CA GLN A 478 -8.05 -6.98 -11.08
C GLN A 478 -7.81 -6.11 -9.85
N ASN A 479 -7.27 -4.89 -10.06
CA ASN A 479 -7.03 -3.87 -9.03
C ASN A 479 -6.15 -4.34 -7.85
N THR A 480 -5.36 -5.40 -8.00
CA THR A 480 -4.60 -5.99 -6.88
C THR A 480 -3.74 -4.95 -6.16
N PHE A 481 -3.01 -4.12 -6.90
CA PHE A 481 -2.12 -3.08 -6.38
C PHE A 481 -2.55 -1.65 -6.77
N ASP A 482 -3.81 -1.46 -7.13
CA ASP A 482 -4.35 -0.14 -7.48
C ASP A 482 -4.11 0.86 -6.35
N GLY A 483 -3.47 2.00 -6.66
CA GLY A 483 -3.15 3.04 -5.68
C GLY A 483 -1.96 2.75 -4.75
N CYS A 484 -1.17 1.68 -5.00
CA CYS A 484 0.08 1.44 -4.29
C CYS A 484 1.17 2.41 -4.79
N SER A 485 1.09 3.66 -4.36
CA SER A 485 1.90 4.76 -4.91
C SER A 485 3.40 4.64 -4.67
N SER A 486 3.81 3.91 -3.64
CA SER A 486 5.22 3.64 -3.32
C SER A 486 5.75 2.32 -3.91
N LEU A 487 4.92 1.53 -4.61
CA LEU A 487 5.37 0.25 -5.17
C LEU A 487 6.41 0.48 -6.26
N GLU A 488 7.65 0.08 -5.99
CA GLU A 488 8.81 0.29 -6.87
C GLU A 488 9.11 -0.95 -7.73
N GLU A 489 8.93 -2.13 -7.14
CA GLU A 489 9.34 -3.39 -7.76
C GLU A 489 8.30 -4.50 -7.61
N VAL A 490 8.11 -5.29 -8.68
CA VAL A 490 7.33 -6.53 -8.67
C VAL A 490 8.16 -7.66 -9.25
N VAL A 491 8.36 -8.73 -8.44
CA VAL A 491 9.18 -9.88 -8.80
C VAL A 491 8.32 -11.12 -8.99
N PHE A 492 8.48 -11.77 -10.15
CA PHE A 492 7.91 -13.08 -10.41
C PHE A 492 9.03 -14.12 -10.42
N GLY A 493 9.14 -14.96 -9.40
CA GLY A 493 10.12 -16.04 -9.30
C GLY A 493 9.84 -17.18 -10.27
N SER A 494 8.64 -17.23 -10.85
CA SER A 494 8.20 -18.15 -11.89
C SER A 494 7.48 -17.39 -13.01
N THR A 495 6.36 -17.88 -13.51
CA THR A 495 5.63 -17.27 -14.62
C THR A 495 4.45 -16.42 -14.17
N CYS A 496 4.23 -15.28 -14.86
CA CYS A 496 2.98 -14.52 -14.75
C CYS A 496 2.13 -14.81 -15.99
N GLY A 497 0.94 -15.41 -15.82
CA GLY A 497 0.08 -15.79 -16.94
C GLY A 497 -0.80 -14.65 -17.44
N THR A 498 -1.44 -13.92 -16.55
CA THR A 498 -2.31 -12.79 -16.87
C THR A 498 -2.17 -11.66 -15.86
N ILE A 499 -2.35 -10.42 -16.32
CA ILE A 499 -2.40 -9.22 -15.50
C ILE A 499 -3.80 -8.61 -15.67
N GLY A 500 -4.56 -8.54 -14.57
CA GLY A 500 -5.93 -8.07 -14.53
C GLY A 500 -6.07 -6.56 -14.82
N ALA A 501 -7.29 -6.13 -15.07
CA ALA A 501 -7.57 -4.72 -15.28
C ALA A 501 -7.16 -3.89 -14.05
N ARG A 502 -6.52 -2.74 -14.27
CA ARG A 502 -6.06 -1.81 -13.22
C ARG A 502 -5.16 -2.44 -12.16
N ALA A 503 -4.49 -3.56 -12.48
CA ALA A 503 -3.70 -4.30 -11.50
C ALA A 503 -2.62 -3.43 -10.83
N PHE A 504 -2.01 -2.50 -11.57
CA PHE A 504 -0.99 -1.55 -11.09
C PHE A 504 -1.39 -0.09 -11.39
N TRP A 505 -2.69 0.20 -11.40
CA TRP A 505 -3.18 1.54 -11.64
C TRP A 505 -2.70 2.49 -10.54
N HIS A 506 -2.16 3.67 -10.92
CA HIS A 506 -1.60 4.68 -10.01
C HIS A 506 -0.41 4.20 -9.15
N CYS A 507 0.33 3.15 -9.58
CA CYS A 507 1.61 2.79 -8.98
C CYS A 507 2.73 3.69 -9.53
N GLY A 508 2.74 4.96 -9.13
CA GLY A 508 3.64 5.97 -9.71
C GLY A 508 5.13 5.72 -9.50
N ALA A 509 5.51 4.97 -8.47
CA ALA A 509 6.90 4.58 -8.22
C ALA A 509 7.33 3.31 -8.97
N LEU A 510 6.40 2.54 -9.60
CA LEU A 510 6.70 1.25 -10.23
C LEU A 510 7.58 1.43 -11.47
N THR A 511 8.86 1.12 -11.32
CA THR A 511 9.88 1.21 -12.37
C THR A 511 10.44 -0.14 -12.76
N THR A 512 10.29 -1.16 -11.91
CA THR A 512 10.85 -2.51 -12.09
C THR A 512 9.77 -3.58 -12.00
N ILE A 513 9.70 -4.44 -12.99
CA ILE A 513 8.86 -5.64 -12.98
C ILE A 513 9.61 -6.77 -13.70
N SER A 514 9.50 -8.01 -13.22
CA SER A 514 10.09 -9.18 -13.86
C SER A 514 9.64 -9.34 -15.32
N ASP A 515 10.37 -10.13 -16.08
CA ASP A 515 10.07 -10.39 -17.49
C ASP A 515 8.65 -10.93 -17.71
N LEU A 516 7.92 -10.29 -18.62
CA LEU A 516 6.51 -10.58 -18.93
C LEU A 516 6.34 -11.49 -20.16
N SER A 517 7.39 -12.23 -20.57
CA SER A 517 7.35 -13.08 -21.77
C SER A 517 6.33 -14.23 -21.68
N SER A 518 5.88 -14.61 -20.49
CA SER A 518 4.82 -15.61 -20.28
C SER A 518 3.39 -15.04 -20.29
N VAL A 519 3.23 -13.70 -20.20
CA VAL A 519 1.91 -13.06 -20.08
C VAL A 519 1.12 -13.19 -21.37
N THR A 520 -0.09 -13.74 -21.30
CA THR A 520 -0.98 -13.90 -22.45
C THR A 520 -2.05 -12.80 -22.57
N SER A 521 -2.35 -12.12 -21.48
CA SER A 521 -3.35 -11.06 -21.43
C SER A 521 -3.02 -9.99 -20.40
N ILE A 522 -3.19 -8.73 -20.79
CA ILE A 522 -3.06 -7.55 -19.92
C ILE A 522 -4.37 -6.78 -20.00
N GLY A 523 -4.97 -6.54 -18.85
CA GLY A 523 -6.27 -5.88 -18.72
C GLY A 523 -6.23 -4.37 -18.97
N GLU A 524 -7.42 -3.77 -19.03
CA GLU A 524 -7.61 -2.32 -19.16
C GLU A 524 -6.89 -1.58 -18.02
N ARG A 525 -6.15 -0.49 -18.35
CA ARG A 525 -5.42 0.37 -17.38
C ARG A 525 -4.42 -0.36 -16.50
N ALA A 526 -3.96 -1.53 -16.89
CA ALA A 526 -3.14 -2.36 -16.00
C ALA A 526 -1.89 -1.65 -15.50
N PHE A 527 -1.25 -0.81 -16.32
CA PHE A 527 -0.05 -0.03 -16.00
C PHE A 527 -0.27 1.49 -16.15
N SER A 528 -1.52 1.96 -16.14
CA SER A 528 -1.81 3.40 -16.23
C SER A 528 -1.28 4.13 -15.00
N GLY A 529 -0.57 5.24 -15.23
CA GLY A 529 0.02 6.06 -14.16
C GLY A 529 1.23 5.44 -13.46
N THR A 530 1.93 4.48 -14.10
CA THR A 530 3.15 3.87 -13.55
C THR A 530 4.42 4.67 -13.87
N GLY A 531 5.49 4.41 -13.12
CA GLY A 531 6.81 5.03 -13.26
C GLY A 531 7.72 4.45 -14.36
N PHE A 532 7.26 3.48 -15.15
CA PHE A 532 8.07 2.89 -16.22
C PHE A 532 8.56 3.96 -17.19
N THR A 533 9.88 3.97 -17.46
CA THR A 533 10.51 4.85 -18.47
C THR A 533 10.63 4.18 -19.84
N THR A 534 10.59 2.86 -19.88
CA THR A 534 10.56 2.00 -21.08
C THR A 534 9.51 0.92 -20.90
N LEU A 535 9.06 0.27 -21.97
CA LEU A 535 8.14 -0.85 -21.85
C LEU A 535 8.78 -1.99 -21.02
N PRO A 536 8.03 -2.61 -20.09
CA PRO A 536 8.47 -3.83 -19.42
C PRO A 536 8.95 -4.91 -20.40
N SER A 537 10.00 -5.64 -20.01
CA SER A 537 10.55 -6.71 -20.83
C SER A 537 9.51 -7.80 -21.12
N GLY A 538 9.62 -8.46 -22.28
CA GLY A 538 8.68 -9.51 -22.71
C GLY A 538 7.37 -9.01 -23.35
N LEU A 539 7.07 -7.70 -23.35
CA LEU A 539 5.84 -7.18 -23.96
C LEU A 539 5.95 -6.93 -25.47
N ASN A 540 7.14 -6.72 -26.00
CA ASN A 540 7.33 -6.52 -27.43
C ASN A 540 7.33 -7.85 -28.21
N ARG A 541 6.17 -8.50 -28.26
CA ARG A 541 5.96 -9.78 -28.97
C ARG A 541 4.51 -9.94 -29.44
N THR A 542 4.27 -10.94 -30.28
CA THR A 542 2.92 -11.35 -30.72
C THR A 542 2.24 -12.26 -29.67
N GLY A 543 0.93 -12.43 -29.81
CA GLY A 543 0.16 -13.38 -28.98
C GLY A 543 -0.27 -12.87 -27.62
N ILE A 544 -0.10 -11.58 -27.33
CA ILE A 544 -0.65 -10.94 -26.12
C ILE A 544 -1.96 -10.24 -26.48
N THR A 545 -2.96 -10.42 -25.63
CA THR A 545 -4.18 -9.59 -25.68
C THR A 545 -3.96 -8.36 -24.81
N PHE A 546 -3.99 -7.17 -25.40
CA PHE A 546 -3.81 -5.90 -24.72
C PHE A 546 -5.14 -5.20 -24.45
N GLY A 547 -5.35 -4.74 -23.22
CA GLY A 547 -6.44 -3.85 -22.83
C GLY A 547 -6.23 -2.41 -23.31
N GLN A 548 -7.31 -1.62 -23.26
CA GLN A 548 -7.24 -0.18 -23.50
C GLN A 548 -6.56 0.55 -22.33
N TYR A 549 -6.06 1.79 -22.58
CA TYR A 549 -5.44 2.65 -21.57
C TYR A 549 -4.23 2.03 -20.86
N MET A 550 -3.59 1.03 -21.44
CA MET A 550 -2.64 0.16 -20.72
C MET A 550 -1.51 0.92 -20.03
N PHE A 551 -0.94 1.96 -20.67
CA PHE A 551 0.12 2.83 -20.15
C PHE A 551 -0.31 4.31 -20.06
N GLU A 552 -1.61 4.59 -20.00
CA GLU A 552 -2.12 5.95 -19.88
C GLU A 552 -1.42 6.70 -18.74
N GLY A 553 -0.89 7.90 -19.03
CA GLY A 553 -0.26 8.76 -18.03
C GLY A 553 1.01 8.20 -17.40
N SER A 554 1.61 7.14 -17.96
CA SER A 554 2.87 6.59 -17.46
C SER A 554 4.08 7.49 -17.79
N ALA A 555 5.20 7.27 -17.10
CA ALA A 555 6.45 8.04 -17.28
C ALA A 555 7.28 7.60 -18.50
N LEU A 556 6.74 6.77 -19.41
CA LEU A 556 7.46 6.25 -20.58
C LEU A 556 8.12 7.36 -21.36
N SER A 557 9.42 7.23 -21.61
CA SER A 557 10.22 8.10 -22.50
C SER A 557 10.39 7.50 -23.90
N SER A 558 10.33 6.17 -23.98
CA SER A 558 10.40 5.43 -25.24
C SER A 558 9.54 4.17 -25.18
N ALA A 559 9.04 3.71 -26.34
CA ALA A 559 8.28 2.48 -26.48
C ALA A 559 8.72 1.71 -27.73
N ASP A 560 9.18 0.48 -27.57
CA ASP A 560 9.41 -0.46 -28.68
C ASP A 560 8.20 -1.39 -28.81
N VAL A 561 7.40 -1.13 -29.86
CA VAL A 561 6.20 -1.91 -30.22
C VAL A 561 6.39 -2.61 -31.58
N SER A 562 7.64 -2.90 -31.94
CA SER A 562 7.98 -3.41 -33.28
C SER A 562 7.37 -4.78 -33.61
N ALA A 563 7.03 -5.58 -32.61
CA ALA A 563 6.35 -6.85 -32.78
C ALA A 563 4.80 -6.77 -32.74
N TRP A 564 4.23 -5.60 -32.40
CA TRP A 564 2.78 -5.48 -32.24
C TRP A 564 2.07 -5.37 -33.60
N THR A 565 0.87 -5.94 -33.68
CA THR A 565 0.01 -5.84 -34.88
C THR A 565 -0.95 -4.65 -34.85
N ALA A 566 -1.24 -4.16 -33.64
CA ALA A 566 -2.04 -2.96 -33.43
C ALA A 566 -1.61 -2.27 -32.14
N ILE A 567 -1.64 -0.94 -32.10
CA ILE A 567 -1.52 -0.17 -30.85
C ILE A 567 -2.93 -0.04 -30.26
N PRO A 568 -3.17 -0.49 -29.03
CA PRO A 568 -4.49 -0.43 -28.38
C PRO A 568 -5.03 1.02 -28.27
N ALA A 569 -6.35 1.16 -28.17
CA ALA A 569 -6.96 2.46 -27.94
C ALA A 569 -6.49 3.03 -26.57
N TYR A 570 -6.18 4.33 -26.56
CA TYR A 570 -5.71 5.09 -25.38
C TYR A 570 -4.41 4.55 -24.77
N CYS A 571 -3.67 3.67 -25.46
CA CYS A 571 -2.55 2.91 -24.90
C CYS A 571 -1.50 3.81 -24.24
N PHE A 572 -1.09 4.88 -24.92
CA PHE A 572 -0.10 5.84 -24.47
C PHE A 572 -0.69 7.24 -24.23
N MET A 573 -2.00 7.32 -24.03
CA MET A 573 -2.66 8.59 -23.77
C MET A 573 -2.02 9.30 -22.57
N ASN A 574 -1.72 10.60 -22.72
CA ASN A 574 -1.09 11.45 -21.69
C ASN A 574 0.30 10.97 -21.22
N CYS A 575 1.00 10.10 -21.97
CA CYS A 575 2.42 9.83 -21.73
C CYS A 575 3.26 11.04 -22.14
N ALA A 576 3.26 12.06 -21.28
CA ALA A 576 3.84 13.37 -21.60
C ALA A 576 5.35 13.30 -21.91
N SER A 577 6.06 12.35 -21.32
CA SER A 577 7.51 12.13 -21.50
C SER A 577 7.87 11.31 -22.75
N LEU A 578 6.88 10.66 -23.40
CA LEU A 578 7.13 9.75 -24.52
C LEU A 578 7.67 10.52 -25.73
N ALA A 579 8.96 10.37 -25.99
CA ALA A 579 9.68 11.07 -27.06
C ALA A 579 9.87 10.23 -28.32
N SER A 580 9.88 8.89 -28.21
CA SER A 580 10.11 7.99 -29.33
C SER A 580 9.29 6.71 -29.25
N VAL A 581 8.82 6.24 -30.42
CA VAL A 581 8.12 4.96 -30.59
C VAL A 581 8.70 4.23 -31.77
N THR A 582 9.18 2.99 -31.51
CA THR A 582 9.67 2.09 -32.58
C THR A 582 8.52 1.18 -33.02
N MET A 583 8.12 1.30 -34.28
CA MET A 583 7.04 0.52 -34.90
C MET A 583 7.61 -0.46 -35.93
N GLY A 584 7.10 -1.70 -35.96
CA GLY A 584 7.59 -2.72 -36.90
C GLY A 584 6.63 -2.99 -38.06
N SER A 585 7.10 -3.80 -39.03
CA SER A 585 6.37 -4.13 -40.27
C SER A 585 5.11 -4.98 -40.09
N SER A 586 4.82 -5.40 -38.86
CA SER A 586 3.58 -6.13 -38.53
C SER A 586 2.45 -5.21 -38.09
N LEU A 587 2.73 -3.94 -37.81
CA LEU A 587 1.75 -2.98 -37.30
C LEU A 587 0.81 -2.55 -38.44
N THR A 588 -0.49 -2.77 -38.24
CA THR A 588 -1.53 -2.41 -39.23
C THR A 588 -2.44 -1.26 -38.78
N THR A 589 -2.58 -1.09 -37.45
CA THR A 589 -3.58 -0.18 -36.88
C THR A 589 -3.05 0.59 -35.69
N ILE A 590 -3.24 1.90 -35.69
CA ILE A 590 -3.11 2.79 -34.53
C ILE A 590 -4.53 3.17 -34.11
N ASN A 591 -4.97 2.67 -32.95
CA ASN A 591 -6.36 2.85 -32.51
C ASN A 591 -6.63 4.24 -31.92
N ASP A 592 -7.90 4.46 -31.53
CA ASP A 592 -8.39 5.74 -31.04
C ASP A 592 -7.57 6.26 -29.84
N PHE A 593 -7.21 7.55 -29.89
CA PHE A 593 -6.48 8.26 -28.84
C PHE A 593 -5.13 7.63 -28.44
N ALA A 594 -4.55 6.76 -29.25
CA ALA A 594 -3.38 5.95 -28.85
C ALA A 594 -2.20 6.79 -28.33
N PHE A 595 -1.93 7.96 -28.92
CA PHE A 595 -0.87 8.92 -28.54
C PHE A 595 -1.42 10.30 -28.19
N ASN A 596 -2.70 10.38 -27.80
CA ASN A 596 -3.29 11.65 -27.38
C ASN A 596 -2.52 12.22 -26.18
N GLY A 597 -2.14 13.50 -26.24
CA GLY A 597 -1.42 14.20 -25.17
C GLY A 597 0.04 13.78 -24.98
N CYS A 598 0.64 13.00 -25.89
CA CYS A 598 2.08 12.69 -25.88
C CYS A 598 2.90 13.92 -26.26
N SER A 599 3.02 14.89 -25.36
CA SER A 599 3.53 16.23 -25.63
C SER A 599 5.01 16.30 -26.01
N SER A 600 5.80 15.25 -25.71
CA SER A 600 7.21 15.08 -26.09
C SER A 600 7.43 14.32 -27.40
N LEU A 601 6.38 13.72 -28.00
CA LEU A 601 6.47 12.92 -29.22
C LEU A 601 6.53 13.85 -30.45
N GLU A 602 7.75 14.25 -30.83
CA GLU A 602 7.96 15.25 -31.89
C GLU A 602 7.95 14.66 -33.30
N THR A 603 8.33 13.39 -33.46
CA THR A 603 8.39 12.70 -34.75
C THR A 603 7.93 11.26 -34.62
N VAL A 604 7.31 10.73 -35.68
CA VAL A 604 6.86 9.33 -35.78
C VAL A 604 7.19 8.80 -37.17
N SER A 605 7.69 7.56 -37.26
CA SER A 605 7.89 6.82 -38.52
C SER A 605 6.90 5.68 -38.61
N LEU A 606 6.02 5.70 -39.60
CA LEU A 606 5.01 4.67 -39.86
C LEU A 606 5.58 3.59 -40.79
N PRO A 607 5.47 2.31 -40.46
CA PRO A 607 5.79 1.25 -41.40
C PRO A 607 4.71 1.18 -42.52
N ALA A 608 5.10 0.70 -43.69
CA ALA A 608 4.21 0.60 -44.86
C ALA A 608 3.00 -0.33 -44.65
N SER A 609 3.01 -1.12 -43.59
CA SER A 609 1.90 -2.02 -43.20
C SER A 609 0.72 -1.30 -42.54
N VAL A 610 0.92 -0.07 -42.04
CA VAL A 610 -0.17 0.69 -41.40
C VAL A 610 -1.23 1.07 -42.43
N THR A 611 -2.46 0.64 -42.17
CA THR A 611 -3.62 0.94 -43.02
C THR A 611 -4.69 1.78 -42.30
N GLN A 612 -4.59 1.90 -40.96
CA GLN A 612 -5.57 2.66 -40.19
C GLN A 612 -4.88 3.48 -39.10
N ILE A 613 -5.16 4.77 -39.07
CA ILE A 613 -4.89 5.67 -37.93
C ILE A 613 -6.25 6.23 -37.51
N LYS A 614 -6.72 5.76 -36.34
CA LYS A 614 -8.11 6.05 -35.95
C LYS A 614 -8.27 7.42 -35.30
N GLN A 615 -9.48 7.70 -34.84
CA GLN A 615 -9.89 9.00 -34.31
C GLN A 615 -8.96 9.46 -33.18
N ARG A 616 -8.49 10.75 -33.28
CA ARG A 616 -7.71 11.43 -32.24
C ARG A 616 -6.40 10.71 -31.85
N ALA A 617 -5.88 9.86 -32.73
CA ALA A 617 -4.70 9.05 -32.41
C ALA A 617 -3.49 9.87 -31.97
N PHE A 618 -3.28 11.06 -32.53
CA PHE A 618 -2.19 11.99 -32.19
C PHE A 618 -2.72 13.36 -31.70
N LEU A 619 -3.97 13.43 -31.22
CA LEU A 619 -4.55 14.66 -30.69
C LEU A 619 -3.65 15.24 -29.58
N ASP A 620 -3.36 16.55 -29.62
CA ASP A 620 -2.54 17.28 -28.64
C ASP A 620 -1.15 16.67 -28.40
N SER A 621 -0.64 15.88 -29.37
CA SER A 621 0.73 15.36 -29.31
C SER A 621 1.77 16.43 -29.64
N GLY A 622 3.04 16.14 -29.33
CA GLY A 622 4.17 17.02 -29.57
C GLY A 622 4.61 17.13 -31.02
N LEU A 623 3.96 16.44 -31.98
CA LEU A 623 4.38 16.34 -33.37
C LEU A 623 4.70 17.70 -34.00
N ARG A 624 5.95 17.87 -34.45
CA ARG A 624 6.44 19.05 -35.19
C ARG A 624 6.49 18.83 -36.69
N THR A 625 6.51 17.55 -37.11
CA THR A 625 6.44 17.10 -38.49
C THR A 625 5.37 16.02 -38.62
N LEU A 626 4.81 15.88 -39.80
CA LEU A 626 3.90 14.74 -40.08
C LEU A 626 4.65 13.42 -39.91
N PRO A 627 3.95 12.36 -39.46
CA PRO A 627 4.52 11.02 -39.49
C PRO A 627 5.04 10.68 -40.89
N SER A 628 6.30 10.20 -40.96
CA SER A 628 6.82 9.70 -42.24
C SER A 628 6.09 8.40 -42.62
N GLY A 629 5.95 8.13 -43.91
CA GLY A 629 5.27 6.93 -44.42
C GLY A 629 3.76 7.07 -44.61
N LEU A 630 3.18 8.27 -44.55
CA LEU A 630 1.77 8.50 -44.91
C LEU A 630 1.55 8.25 -46.39
N HIS A 631 0.45 7.55 -46.79
CA HIS A 631 0.07 7.20 -48.15
C HIS A 631 -1.47 6.94 -48.29
N ASP A 632 -2.01 6.87 -49.51
CA ASP A 632 -3.45 6.68 -49.77
C ASP A 632 -4.03 5.37 -49.20
N GLY A 633 -3.21 4.38 -48.90
CA GLY A 633 -3.62 3.13 -48.23
C GLY A 633 -4.00 3.31 -46.77
N ILE A 634 -3.78 4.49 -46.18
CA ILE A 634 -4.06 4.76 -44.76
C ILE A 634 -5.41 5.46 -44.63
N THR A 635 -6.34 4.85 -43.88
CA THR A 635 -7.56 5.51 -43.45
C THR A 635 -7.28 6.39 -42.24
N LEU A 636 -7.52 7.70 -42.35
CA LEU A 636 -7.36 8.66 -41.23
C LEU A 636 -8.70 8.88 -40.53
N GLY A 637 -8.68 8.80 -39.20
CA GLY A 637 -9.82 9.13 -38.33
C GLY A 637 -9.96 10.63 -38.06
N ASN A 638 -11.12 11.06 -37.55
CA ASN A 638 -11.35 12.46 -37.20
C ASN A 638 -10.38 12.97 -36.13
N TYR A 639 -9.98 14.25 -36.22
CA TYR A 639 -9.08 14.92 -35.27
C TYR A 639 -7.70 14.27 -35.14
N VAL A 640 -7.23 13.51 -36.13
CA VAL A 640 -6.06 12.64 -36.00
C VAL A 640 -4.78 13.41 -35.60
N PHE A 641 -4.56 14.62 -36.15
CA PHE A 641 -3.41 15.50 -35.82
C PHE A 641 -3.86 16.83 -35.22
N SER A 642 -5.06 16.90 -34.67
CA SER A 642 -5.58 18.12 -34.06
C SER A 642 -4.73 18.51 -32.84
N GLY A 643 -4.51 19.82 -32.61
CA GLY A 643 -3.78 20.34 -31.47
C GLY A 643 -2.28 20.04 -31.44
N THR A 644 -1.73 19.48 -32.53
CA THR A 644 -0.30 19.19 -32.64
C THR A 644 0.56 20.46 -32.78
N LYS A 645 1.88 20.32 -32.58
CA LYS A 645 2.87 21.44 -32.69
C LYS A 645 3.46 21.57 -34.09
N LEU A 646 2.75 21.10 -35.13
CA LEU A 646 3.16 21.24 -36.52
C LEU A 646 3.37 22.72 -36.85
N THR A 647 4.45 23.04 -37.59
CA THR A 647 4.77 24.44 -37.98
C THR A 647 4.66 24.67 -39.49
N VAL A 648 5.25 23.82 -40.28
CA VAL A 648 5.17 23.79 -41.73
C VAL A 648 4.81 22.36 -42.14
N VAL A 649 3.81 22.21 -42.98
CA VAL A 649 3.37 20.90 -43.45
C VAL A 649 3.34 20.87 -44.98
N THR A 650 4.02 19.89 -45.55
CA THR A 650 3.88 19.50 -46.95
C THR A 650 3.37 18.07 -46.98
N LEU A 651 2.21 17.86 -47.52
CA LEU A 651 1.64 16.51 -47.68
C LEU A 651 2.49 15.70 -48.69
N PRO A 652 2.77 14.41 -48.40
CA PRO A 652 3.52 13.57 -49.33
C PRO A 652 2.74 13.33 -50.63
N ASP A 653 3.41 13.21 -51.77
CA ASP A 653 2.82 12.91 -53.05
C ASP A 653 2.03 11.59 -53.10
N ALA A 654 2.36 10.68 -52.18
CA ALA A 654 1.66 9.41 -51.99
C ALA A 654 0.28 9.57 -51.32
N LEU A 655 -0.11 10.80 -50.92
CA LEU A 655 -1.37 11.09 -50.26
C LEU A 655 -2.20 12.03 -51.17
N THR A 656 -3.21 11.52 -51.84
CA THR A 656 -4.08 12.27 -52.72
C THR A 656 -5.40 12.68 -52.06
N THR A 657 -5.69 12.16 -50.88
CA THR A 657 -6.90 12.47 -50.13
C THR A 657 -6.67 12.39 -48.63
N LEU A 658 -7.35 13.23 -47.86
CA LEU A 658 -7.46 13.09 -46.40
C LEU A 658 -8.58 12.12 -45.99
N GLY A 659 -9.13 11.36 -46.96
CA GLY A 659 -10.21 10.39 -46.73
C GLY A 659 -11.48 11.06 -46.23
N SER A 660 -12.15 10.45 -45.24
CA SER A 660 -13.35 10.97 -44.59
C SER A 660 -13.05 11.75 -43.31
N SER A 661 -11.76 12.00 -42.99
CA SER A 661 -11.34 12.66 -41.76
C SER A 661 -11.79 14.12 -41.68
N ASN A 662 -12.56 14.47 -40.67
CA ASN A 662 -12.89 15.83 -40.31
C ASN A 662 -11.94 16.32 -39.17
N TYR A 663 -11.73 17.66 -39.12
CA TYR A 663 -10.92 18.32 -38.08
C TYR A 663 -9.46 17.80 -38.00
N THR A 664 -8.92 17.30 -39.11
CA THR A 664 -7.65 16.56 -39.17
C THR A 664 -6.51 17.34 -38.52
N PHE A 665 -6.36 18.63 -38.79
CA PHE A 665 -5.34 19.55 -38.29
C PHE A 665 -5.93 20.69 -37.45
N SER A 666 -7.14 20.53 -36.93
CA SER A 666 -7.76 21.59 -36.12
C SER A 666 -6.93 21.95 -34.91
N ASN A 667 -6.99 23.21 -34.49
CA ASN A 667 -6.25 23.73 -33.32
C ASN A 667 -4.70 23.55 -33.37
N CYS A 668 -4.11 23.31 -34.56
CA CYS A 668 -2.67 23.36 -34.73
C CYS A 668 -2.22 24.83 -34.69
N THR A 669 -2.18 25.42 -33.48
CA THR A 669 -1.96 26.87 -33.31
C THR A 669 -0.56 27.34 -33.72
N SER A 670 0.42 26.43 -33.81
CA SER A 670 1.77 26.72 -34.32
C SER A 670 1.90 26.59 -35.84
N LEU A 671 0.88 26.07 -36.54
CA LEU A 671 0.92 25.83 -37.97
C LEU A 671 0.86 27.19 -38.74
N THR A 672 1.94 27.52 -39.44
CA THR A 672 2.09 28.77 -40.19
C THR A 672 1.86 28.58 -41.69
N GLU A 673 2.24 27.40 -42.21
CA GLU A 673 2.31 27.12 -43.67
C GLU A 673 1.83 25.67 -43.94
N PHE A 674 1.01 25.50 -44.98
CA PHE A 674 0.50 24.20 -45.40
C PHE A 674 0.43 24.05 -46.93
N HIS A 675 1.08 22.99 -47.43
CA HIS A 675 1.08 22.61 -48.84
C HIS A 675 0.28 21.33 -49.05
N PRO A 676 -0.93 21.38 -49.61
CA PRO A 676 -1.80 20.21 -49.78
C PRO A 676 -1.36 19.26 -50.93
N ASN A 677 -0.40 19.66 -51.76
CA ASN A 677 0.12 18.90 -52.89
C ASN A 677 -1.04 18.38 -53.77
N LYS A 678 -1.27 17.05 -53.78
CA LYS A 678 -2.31 16.40 -54.62
C LYS A 678 -3.69 16.37 -53.97
N VAL A 679 -3.84 16.83 -52.75
CA VAL A 679 -5.14 16.87 -52.06
C VAL A 679 -5.93 18.07 -52.51
N THR A 680 -7.08 17.83 -53.15
CA THR A 680 -7.93 18.89 -53.73
C THR A 680 -9.19 19.19 -52.92
N VAL A 681 -9.52 18.39 -51.89
CA VAL A 681 -10.71 18.51 -51.06
C VAL A 681 -10.34 18.73 -49.61
N ILE A 682 -10.69 19.87 -49.05
CA ILE A 682 -10.52 20.22 -47.66
C ILE A 682 -11.82 19.94 -46.91
N ARG A 683 -11.75 19.05 -45.93
CA ARG A 683 -12.91 18.55 -45.19
C ARG A 683 -13.32 19.52 -44.05
N GLU A 684 -14.45 19.21 -43.42
CA GLU A 684 -15.00 19.96 -42.31
C GLU A 684 -13.97 20.17 -41.20
N GLY A 685 -13.83 21.43 -40.72
CA GLY A 685 -12.99 21.83 -39.61
C GLY A 685 -11.49 21.57 -39.76
N CYS A 686 -11.03 21.16 -40.96
CA CYS A 686 -9.69 20.61 -41.16
C CYS A 686 -8.59 21.48 -40.53
N PHE A 687 -8.66 22.81 -40.64
CA PHE A 687 -7.74 23.78 -40.09
C PHE A 687 -8.41 24.77 -39.12
N SER A 688 -9.59 24.42 -38.59
CA SER A 688 -10.30 25.27 -37.64
C SER A 688 -9.41 25.52 -36.43
N GLY A 689 -9.21 26.78 -36.03
CA GLY A 689 -8.36 27.15 -34.90
C GLY A 689 -6.85 27.16 -35.18
N CYS A 690 -6.41 27.01 -36.43
CA CYS A 690 -5.02 27.19 -36.81
C CYS A 690 -4.66 28.69 -36.85
N THR A 691 -4.59 29.34 -35.68
CA THR A 691 -4.53 30.79 -35.52
C THR A 691 -3.26 31.46 -36.05
N SER A 692 -2.20 30.68 -36.33
CA SER A 692 -0.97 31.19 -36.96
C SER A 692 -0.89 30.94 -38.47
N MET A 693 -1.84 30.17 -39.06
CA MET A 693 -1.77 29.74 -40.46
C MET A 693 -2.05 30.91 -41.40
N SER A 694 -1.01 31.34 -42.08
CA SER A 694 -1.03 32.49 -42.98
C SER A 694 -0.69 32.12 -44.43
N ILE A 695 -0.11 30.93 -44.68
CA ILE A 695 0.31 30.47 -46.02
C ILE A 695 -0.37 29.11 -46.27
N PHE A 696 -1.12 29.06 -47.36
CA PHE A 696 -1.75 27.85 -47.88
C PHE A 696 -1.86 27.93 -49.42
N ASP A 697 -1.49 26.84 -50.10
CA ASP A 697 -1.67 26.76 -51.57
C ASP A 697 -3.09 26.33 -51.92
N PHE A 698 -3.90 27.24 -52.41
CA PHE A 698 -5.28 27.05 -52.83
C PHE A 698 -5.45 26.69 -54.32
N ASN A 699 -4.36 26.67 -55.13
CA ASN A 699 -4.48 26.61 -56.60
C ASN A 699 -5.26 25.40 -57.11
N ASP A 700 -5.06 24.23 -56.51
CA ASP A 700 -5.69 22.95 -56.92
C ASP A 700 -6.91 22.59 -56.06
N ILE A 701 -7.30 23.42 -55.10
CA ILE A 701 -8.45 23.14 -54.22
C ILE A 701 -9.76 23.31 -54.97
N THR A 702 -10.57 22.26 -54.96
CA THR A 702 -11.87 22.22 -55.63
C THR A 702 -13.04 22.28 -54.64
N SER A 703 -12.82 21.90 -53.36
CA SER A 703 -13.87 21.90 -52.35
C SER A 703 -13.37 22.31 -51.01
N ILE A 704 -14.13 23.14 -50.30
CA ILE A 704 -13.85 23.70 -48.96
C ILE A 704 -15.03 23.35 -48.07
N GLY A 705 -14.77 22.58 -46.99
CA GLY A 705 -15.77 22.08 -46.04
C GLY A 705 -16.19 23.13 -45.00
N VAL A 706 -17.19 22.77 -44.21
CA VAL A 706 -17.74 23.60 -43.14
C VAL A 706 -16.62 23.92 -42.13
N SER A 707 -16.51 25.17 -41.69
CA SER A 707 -15.55 25.65 -40.68
C SER A 707 -14.08 25.29 -40.96
N SER A 708 -13.74 24.94 -42.20
CA SER A 708 -12.41 24.33 -42.50
C SER A 708 -11.22 25.24 -42.23
N PHE A 709 -11.36 26.57 -42.33
CA PHE A 709 -10.35 27.59 -42.07
C PHE A 709 -10.79 28.61 -41.01
N ASP A 710 -11.72 28.24 -40.15
CA ASP A 710 -12.19 29.08 -39.07
C ASP A 710 -11.02 29.59 -38.20
N LYS A 711 -10.91 30.88 -37.93
CA LYS A 711 -9.89 31.55 -37.11
C LYS A 711 -8.44 31.45 -37.65
N THR A 712 -8.25 31.24 -38.95
CA THR A 712 -6.91 31.29 -39.56
C THR A 712 -6.42 32.74 -39.74
N ALA A 713 -5.10 32.90 -39.92
CA ALA A 713 -4.42 34.20 -40.00
C ALA A 713 -4.17 34.67 -41.46
N PHE A 714 -4.90 34.16 -42.43
CA PHE A 714 -4.73 34.58 -43.80
C PHE A 714 -4.94 36.09 -43.96
N THR A 715 -4.08 36.76 -44.71
CA THR A 715 -4.25 38.14 -45.12
C THR A 715 -4.89 38.24 -46.49
N SER A 716 -4.67 37.26 -47.36
CA SER A 716 -5.32 37.15 -48.68
C SER A 716 -5.52 35.68 -49.05
N ILE A 717 -6.59 35.41 -49.79
CA ILE A 717 -6.88 34.09 -50.39
C ILE A 717 -7.25 34.22 -51.85
N SER A 718 -6.95 33.19 -52.65
CA SER A 718 -7.38 33.06 -54.04
C SER A 718 -7.89 31.63 -54.27
N LEU A 719 -9.13 31.49 -54.69
CA LEU A 719 -9.85 30.22 -54.85
C LEU A 719 -10.30 30.04 -56.31
N PRO A 720 -9.35 29.75 -57.23
CA PRO A 720 -9.66 29.75 -58.66
C PRO A 720 -10.60 28.62 -59.13
N LEU A 721 -10.62 27.49 -58.42
CA LEU A 721 -11.40 26.30 -58.82
C LEU A 721 -12.63 26.04 -57.93
N VAL A 722 -12.75 26.74 -56.80
CA VAL A 722 -13.86 26.53 -55.84
C VAL A 722 -15.13 27.20 -56.37
N THR A 723 -16.24 26.43 -56.40
CA THR A 723 -17.55 26.93 -56.83
C THR A 723 -18.52 27.20 -55.68
N ALA A 724 -18.23 26.69 -54.46
CA ALA A 724 -19.05 26.91 -53.26
C ALA A 724 -18.19 27.03 -52.02
N ILE A 725 -18.51 28.04 -51.22
CA ILE A 725 -17.91 28.22 -49.90
C ILE A 725 -18.89 27.72 -48.84
N ALA A 726 -18.51 26.71 -48.07
CA ALA A 726 -19.35 26.11 -47.04
C ALA A 726 -19.57 27.03 -45.82
N SER A 727 -20.49 26.65 -44.94
CA SER A 727 -20.80 27.43 -43.73
C SER A 727 -19.61 27.60 -42.83
N ASN A 728 -19.41 28.82 -42.33
CA ASN A 728 -18.30 29.20 -41.42
C ASN A 728 -16.88 28.91 -41.99
N ALA A 729 -16.72 28.67 -43.28
CA ALA A 729 -15.45 28.20 -43.84
C ALA A 729 -14.26 29.11 -43.50
N PHE A 730 -14.44 30.43 -43.52
CA PHE A 730 -13.46 31.46 -43.16
C PHE A 730 -13.97 32.33 -41.99
N ASN A 731 -14.79 31.75 -41.12
CA ASN A 731 -15.31 32.47 -39.95
C ASN A 731 -14.13 32.96 -39.06
N SER A 732 -14.22 34.20 -38.58
CA SER A 732 -13.23 34.82 -37.67
C SER A 732 -11.81 34.92 -38.25
N CYS A 733 -11.64 34.86 -39.57
CA CYS A 733 -10.36 35.18 -40.21
C CYS A 733 -10.11 36.70 -40.17
N SER A 734 -9.85 37.24 -38.97
CA SER A 734 -9.83 38.68 -38.70
C SER A 734 -8.77 39.46 -39.45
N SER A 735 -7.70 38.80 -39.90
CA SER A 735 -6.61 39.39 -40.72
C SER A 735 -6.89 39.42 -42.21
N LEU A 736 -7.97 38.76 -42.67
CA LEU A 736 -8.28 38.59 -44.11
C LEU A 736 -8.71 39.89 -44.71
N ALA A 737 -7.86 40.49 -45.54
CA ALA A 737 -8.05 41.82 -46.14
C ALA A 737 -8.47 41.73 -47.61
N SER A 738 -8.08 40.69 -48.35
CA SER A 738 -8.41 40.51 -49.74
C SER A 738 -8.78 39.07 -50.12
N VAL A 739 -9.79 38.92 -50.98
CA VAL A 739 -10.33 37.61 -51.35
C VAL A 739 -10.59 37.60 -52.85
N SER A 740 -10.04 36.60 -53.58
CA SER A 740 -10.32 36.37 -55.02
C SER A 740 -11.16 35.11 -55.21
N LEU A 741 -12.41 35.25 -55.67
CA LEU A 741 -13.44 34.20 -55.81
C LEU A 741 -14.04 34.20 -57.23
N PRO A 742 -13.25 33.97 -58.29
CA PRO A 742 -13.74 34.15 -59.67
C PRO A 742 -14.88 33.22 -60.08
N ASN A 743 -14.93 32.00 -59.51
CA ASN A 743 -15.85 30.93 -59.89
C ASN A 743 -16.88 30.57 -58.80
N VAL A 744 -16.87 31.26 -57.66
CA VAL A 744 -17.78 30.93 -56.54
C VAL A 744 -19.21 31.32 -56.90
N GLN A 745 -20.11 30.36 -56.87
CA GLN A 745 -21.55 30.49 -57.16
C GLN A 745 -22.37 30.56 -55.85
N THR A 746 -21.94 29.94 -54.77
CA THR A 746 -22.67 29.93 -53.51
C THR A 746 -21.79 30.28 -52.33
N LEU A 747 -22.29 31.21 -51.51
CA LEU A 747 -21.74 31.48 -50.20
C LEU A 747 -22.72 31.00 -49.14
N ALA A 748 -22.34 29.95 -48.38
CA ALA A 748 -23.18 29.44 -47.32
C ALA A 748 -23.19 30.37 -46.09
N SER A 749 -24.00 30.04 -45.10
CA SER A 749 -24.20 30.85 -43.90
C SER A 749 -22.89 31.12 -43.17
N ARG A 750 -22.63 32.39 -42.84
CA ARG A 750 -21.45 32.84 -42.09
C ARG A 750 -20.09 32.49 -42.75
N ALA A 751 -20.05 32.31 -44.05
CA ALA A 751 -18.83 31.90 -44.76
C ALA A 751 -17.62 32.78 -44.44
N PHE A 752 -17.82 34.10 -44.31
CA PHE A 752 -16.82 35.12 -43.95
C PHE A 752 -17.22 35.92 -42.68
N TRP A 753 -17.93 35.33 -41.73
CA TRP A 753 -18.33 35.99 -40.51
C TRP A 753 -17.12 36.50 -39.74
N SER A 754 -17.18 37.76 -39.25
CA SER A 754 -16.10 38.41 -38.48
C SER A 754 -14.75 38.50 -39.20
N CYS A 755 -14.73 38.55 -40.53
CA CYS A 755 -13.53 38.92 -41.30
C CYS A 755 -13.35 40.45 -41.25
N THR A 756 -12.88 40.92 -40.10
CA THR A 756 -12.89 42.38 -39.77
C THR A 756 -11.96 43.21 -40.62
N SER A 757 -10.91 42.63 -41.22
CA SER A 757 -9.98 43.34 -42.09
C SER A 757 -10.45 43.42 -43.58
N LEU A 758 -11.52 42.73 -43.94
CA LEU A 758 -12.04 42.69 -45.28
C LEU A 758 -12.70 44.05 -45.62
N THR A 759 -12.17 44.74 -46.62
CA THR A 759 -12.62 46.09 -47.00
C THR A 759 -13.50 46.06 -48.27
N GLU A 760 -13.28 45.11 -49.15
CA GLU A 760 -14.04 44.94 -50.39
C GLU A 760 -14.15 43.48 -50.80
N ILE A 761 -15.20 43.15 -51.53
CA ILE A 761 -15.37 41.83 -52.12
C ILE A 761 -16.05 41.94 -53.46
N THR A 762 -15.51 41.17 -54.47
CA THR A 762 -16.09 41.02 -55.83
C THR A 762 -16.43 39.55 -56.07
N LEU A 763 -17.68 39.29 -56.45
CA LEU A 763 -18.26 37.96 -56.61
C LEU A 763 -18.87 37.84 -58.02
N PRO A 764 -18.05 37.72 -59.10
CA PRO A 764 -18.51 37.79 -60.49
C PRO A 764 -19.43 36.67 -60.88
N SER A 765 -19.30 35.47 -60.31
CA SER A 765 -20.05 34.26 -60.62
C SER A 765 -21.12 33.90 -59.59
N ILE A 766 -21.37 34.75 -58.61
CA ILE A 766 -22.27 34.44 -57.51
C ILE A 766 -23.72 34.25 -57.96
N VAL A 767 -24.39 33.21 -57.50
CA VAL A 767 -25.79 32.85 -57.71
C VAL A 767 -26.57 33.06 -56.40
N SER A 768 -26.03 32.61 -55.26
CA SER A 768 -26.71 32.73 -53.96
C SER A 768 -25.79 33.14 -52.83
N ILE A 769 -26.28 33.98 -51.92
CA ILE A 769 -25.65 34.39 -50.67
C ILE A 769 -26.59 34.04 -49.52
N GLU A 770 -26.10 33.20 -48.58
CA GLU A 770 -26.87 32.74 -47.43
C GLU A 770 -26.81 33.70 -46.25
N ASN A 771 -27.60 33.41 -45.19
CA ASN A 771 -27.70 34.20 -44.01
C ASN A 771 -26.34 34.54 -43.37
N GLN A 772 -26.14 35.81 -43.05
CA GLN A 772 -24.99 36.31 -42.30
C GLN A 772 -23.63 36.02 -42.94
N ALA A 773 -23.59 35.77 -44.27
CA ALA A 773 -22.35 35.37 -44.94
C ALA A 773 -21.15 36.30 -44.67
N PHE A 774 -21.39 37.60 -44.52
CA PHE A 774 -20.39 38.64 -44.15
C PHE A 774 -20.70 39.32 -42.83
N GLY A 775 -21.39 38.62 -41.89
CA GLY A 775 -21.72 39.23 -40.61
C GLY A 775 -20.47 39.71 -39.85
N TYR A 776 -20.55 40.88 -39.20
CA TYR A 776 -19.47 41.51 -38.48
C TYR A 776 -18.17 41.79 -39.27
N CYS A 777 -18.22 41.83 -40.60
CA CYS A 777 -17.11 42.36 -41.42
C CYS A 777 -17.11 43.92 -41.30
N THR A 778 -16.69 44.41 -40.16
CA THR A 778 -16.87 45.82 -39.72
C THR A 778 -16.18 46.86 -40.60
N ASN A 779 -15.22 46.47 -41.44
CA ASN A 779 -14.52 47.36 -42.37
C ASN A 779 -14.98 47.18 -43.83
N LEU A 780 -15.93 46.25 -44.10
CA LEU A 780 -16.41 46.00 -45.46
C LEU A 780 -17.18 47.19 -45.97
N SER A 781 -16.64 47.87 -46.98
CA SER A 781 -17.16 49.09 -47.55
C SER A 781 -17.74 48.91 -48.95
N THR A 782 -17.21 47.99 -49.73
CA THR A 782 -17.64 47.73 -51.12
C THR A 782 -17.95 46.27 -51.34
N VAL A 783 -19.13 45.96 -51.90
CA VAL A 783 -19.55 44.61 -52.28
C VAL A 783 -20.02 44.68 -53.74
N ASP A 784 -19.37 43.89 -54.59
CA ASP A 784 -19.74 43.84 -56.08
C ASP A 784 -20.21 42.42 -56.41
N LEU A 785 -21.50 42.29 -56.72
CA LEU A 785 -22.16 41.03 -57.02
C LEU A 785 -22.38 40.94 -58.56
N GLY A 786 -21.92 39.82 -59.14
CA GLY A 786 -22.04 39.53 -60.55
C GLY A 786 -23.47 39.47 -61.07
N ALA A 787 -23.61 39.37 -62.40
CA ALA A 787 -24.91 39.37 -63.06
C ALA A 787 -25.76 38.09 -62.85
N SER A 788 -25.13 37.03 -62.35
CA SER A 788 -25.79 35.72 -62.13
C SER A 788 -26.52 35.61 -60.78
N VAL A 789 -26.45 36.60 -59.90
CA VAL A 789 -27.09 36.55 -58.60
C VAL A 789 -28.58 36.44 -58.69
N THR A 790 -29.20 35.42 -58.08
CA THR A 790 -30.64 35.17 -58.09
C THR A 790 -31.27 35.22 -56.69
N SER A 791 -30.41 35.07 -55.61
CA SER A 791 -30.91 35.00 -54.26
C SER A 791 -29.90 35.59 -53.29
N ILE A 792 -30.39 36.43 -52.39
CA ILE A 792 -29.68 36.99 -51.22
C ILE A 792 -30.58 36.74 -50.04
N ALA A 793 -30.07 35.93 -49.06
CA ALA A 793 -30.86 35.52 -47.93
C ALA A 793 -31.07 36.68 -46.91
N TYR A 794 -31.76 36.41 -45.84
CA TYR A 794 -31.99 37.35 -44.77
C TYR A 794 -30.66 37.77 -44.08
N ASN A 795 -30.43 39.11 -43.97
CA ASN A 795 -29.37 39.64 -43.13
C ASN A 795 -27.92 39.21 -43.50
N PRO A 796 -27.50 39.21 -44.77
CA PRO A 796 -26.17 38.76 -45.18
C PRO A 796 -25.04 39.59 -44.54
N PHE A 797 -25.26 40.86 -44.19
CA PHE A 797 -24.33 41.83 -43.67
C PHE A 797 -24.62 42.16 -42.17
N HIS A 798 -25.01 41.19 -41.36
CA HIS A 798 -25.34 41.38 -39.98
C HIS A 798 -24.22 42.12 -39.21
N GLY A 799 -24.58 43.24 -38.50
CA GLY A 799 -23.61 44.02 -37.76
C GLY A 799 -22.57 44.82 -38.56
N VAL A 800 -22.78 44.92 -39.89
CA VAL A 800 -21.90 45.70 -40.79
C VAL A 800 -22.56 47.07 -41.09
N SER A 801 -21.95 48.13 -40.61
CA SER A 801 -22.44 49.51 -40.88
C SER A 801 -21.54 50.31 -41.82
N SER A 802 -20.43 49.71 -42.26
CA SER A 802 -19.39 50.32 -43.06
C SER A 802 -19.64 50.32 -44.57
N ILE A 803 -20.67 49.56 -45.05
CA ILE A 803 -20.91 49.44 -46.49
C ILE A 803 -21.37 50.78 -47.02
N THR A 804 -20.55 51.33 -47.95
CA THR A 804 -20.83 52.54 -48.72
C THR A 804 -21.35 52.24 -50.15
N SER A 805 -20.98 51.09 -50.67
CA SER A 805 -21.33 50.66 -52.05
C SER A 805 -21.72 49.20 -52.14
N LEU A 806 -22.96 48.87 -52.46
CA LEU A 806 -23.42 47.53 -52.85
C LEU A 806 -23.76 47.54 -54.34
N ILE A 807 -22.98 46.89 -55.17
CA ILE A 807 -23.18 46.80 -56.62
C ILE A 807 -23.83 45.45 -56.89
N VAL A 808 -25.01 45.43 -57.47
CA VAL A 808 -25.76 44.23 -57.93
C VAL A 808 -25.93 44.30 -59.45
N ARG A 809 -25.13 43.52 -60.18
CA ARG A 809 -25.05 43.55 -61.63
C ARG A 809 -26.18 42.76 -62.34
N ALA A 810 -27.06 42.09 -61.61
CA ALA A 810 -28.16 41.32 -62.16
C ALA A 810 -29.26 42.23 -62.77
N THR A 811 -29.62 41.98 -64.01
CA THR A 811 -30.74 42.67 -64.67
C THR A 811 -32.09 42.12 -64.19
N SER A 812 -32.20 40.86 -63.79
CA SER A 812 -33.37 40.31 -63.13
C SER A 812 -33.20 40.48 -61.62
N VAL A 813 -34.18 41.10 -60.99
CA VAL A 813 -34.09 41.41 -59.54
C VAL A 813 -33.95 40.10 -58.69
N PRO A 814 -32.87 39.91 -58.01
CA PRO A 814 -32.70 38.71 -57.16
C PRO A 814 -33.69 38.73 -55.98
N THR A 815 -34.10 37.53 -55.50
CA THR A 815 -34.89 37.44 -54.27
C THR A 815 -34.08 37.94 -53.12
N LEU A 816 -34.62 38.88 -52.29
CA LEU A 816 -34.07 39.34 -51.04
C LEU A 816 -34.91 38.73 -49.93
N GLY A 817 -34.29 37.87 -49.05
CA GLY A 817 -34.98 37.14 -48.00
C GLY A 817 -35.42 37.99 -46.81
N GLY A 818 -35.18 39.32 -46.89
CA GLY A 818 -35.54 40.29 -45.87
C GLY A 818 -34.65 41.52 -45.90
N ILE A 819 -34.21 42.00 -44.72
CA ILE A 819 -33.29 43.15 -44.63
C ILE A 819 -31.84 42.74 -44.91
N LEU A 820 -31.03 43.66 -45.44
CA LEU A 820 -29.62 43.45 -45.75
C LEU A 820 -28.76 43.43 -44.47
N CYS A 821 -29.16 44.23 -43.48
CA CYS A 821 -28.40 44.37 -42.24
C CYS A 821 -29.32 44.52 -41.03
N VAL A 822 -29.18 43.57 -40.04
CA VAL A 822 -29.76 43.71 -38.69
C VAL A 822 -28.66 44.15 -37.75
N SER A 823 -28.98 44.97 -36.73
CA SER A 823 -28.02 45.54 -35.78
C SER A 823 -27.01 46.51 -36.40
N GLY A 824 -27.43 47.15 -37.48
CA GLY A 824 -26.73 48.24 -38.16
C GLY A 824 -27.70 48.87 -39.18
N SER A 825 -27.44 50.10 -39.59
CA SER A 825 -28.16 50.72 -40.66
C SER A 825 -27.36 50.54 -41.94
N PHE A 826 -27.96 49.93 -42.92
CA PHE A 826 -27.37 49.99 -44.30
C PHE A 826 -27.43 51.42 -44.77
N ASN A 827 -26.29 52.12 -44.77
CA ASN A 827 -26.22 53.57 -45.10
C ASN A 827 -25.66 53.82 -46.48
N GLY A 828 -25.17 52.77 -47.14
CA GLY A 828 -24.58 52.85 -48.48
C GLY A 828 -25.57 53.05 -49.61
N THR A 829 -25.07 53.26 -50.84
CA THR A 829 -25.83 53.29 -52.11
C THR A 829 -25.83 51.86 -52.69
N ILE A 830 -26.98 51.45 -53.19
CA ILE A 830 -27.19 50.18 -53.97
C ILE A 830 -27.15 50.49 -55.41
N TYR A 831 -26.09 50.10 -56.10
CA TYR A 831 -25.95 50.32 -57.56
C TYR A 831 -26.48 49.09 -58.34
N VAL A 832 -27.43 49.31 -59.25
CA VAL A 832 -28.04 48.28 -60.08
C VAL A 832 -28.00 48.69 -61.56
N PRO A 833 -28.16 47.75 -62.52
CA PRO A 833 -28.20 48.13 -63.95
C PRO A 833 -29.27 49.21 -64.21
N ALA A 834 -28.89 50.22 -64.96
CA ALA A 834 -29.74 51.39 -65.19
C ALA A 834 -31.14 50.98 -65.67
N ALA A 835 -31.29 49.94 -66.51
CA ALA A 835 -32.57 49.46 -67.01
C ALA A 835 -33.47 48.79 -65.95
N SER A 836 -32.92 48.44 -64.78
CA SER A 836 -33.58 47.65 -63.70
C SER A 836 -33.86 48.49 -62.45
N VAL A 837 -33.47 49.77 -62.42
CA VAL A 837 -33.55 50.59 -61.17
C VAL A 837 -34.98 50.62 -60.64
N ASP A 838 -36.00 50.82 -61.51
CA ASP A 838 -37.38 50.88 -61.07
C ASP A 838 -37.94 49.54 -60.61
N ASP A 839 -37.52 48.39 -61.24
CA ASP A 839 -37.86 47.03 -60.78
C ASP A 839 -37.36 46.76 -59.42
N TYR A 840 -36.07 47.09 -59.12
CA TYR A 840 -35.50 46.95 -57.82
C TYR A 840 -36.19 47.79 -56.70
N LYS A 841 -36.61 49.01 -57.06
CA LYS A 841 -37.28 49.93 -56.08
C LYS A 841 -38.65 49.45 -55.65
N VAL A 842 -39.33 48.61 -56.45
CA VAL A 842 -40.68 48.09 -56.13
C VAL A 842 -40.65 46.63 -55.65
N ALA A 843 -39.55 45.92 -55.84
CA ALA A 843 -39.47 44.50 -55.54
C ALA A 843 -39.52 44.26 -54.00
N THR A 844 -40.06 43.07 -53.66
CA THR A 844 -40.22 42.66 -52.26
C THR A 844 -38.88 42.74 -51.52
N ASN A 845 -38.91 43.36 -50.37
CA ASN A 845 -37.78 43.67 -49.43
C ASN A 845 -36.73 44.66 -49.94
N TRP A 846 -36.55 44.79 -51.29
CA TRP A 846 -35.71 45.81 -51.89
C TRP A 846 -36.33 47.21 -51.74
N SER A 847 -37.66 47.29 -51.80
CA SER A 847 -38.40 48.53 -51.62
C SER A 847 -38.11 49.26 -50.35
N THR A 848 -37.65 48.58 -49.30
CA THR A 848 -37.15 49.16 -48.06
C THR A 848 -35.95 50.09 -48.31
N TYR A 849 -35.19 49.88 -49.38
CA TYR A 849 -33.99 50.65 -49.75
C TYR A 849 -34.26 51.56 -51.02
N ALA A 850 -35.47 51.78 -51.45
CA ALA A 850 -35.79 52.46 -52.67
C ALA A 850 -35.09 53.83 -52.82
N THR A 851 -34.89 54.59 -51.72
CA THR A 851 -34.20 55.87 -51.75
C THR A 851 -32.67 55.77 -51.91
N LYS A 852 -32.11 54.54 -51.80
CA LYS A 852 -30.67 54.28 -51.87
C LYS A 852 -30.28 53.50 -53.16
N ILE A 853 -31.28 53.13 -53.99
CA ILE A 853 -31.05 52.38 -55.24
C ILE A 853 -30.79 53.41 -56.38
N GLU A 854 -29.61 53.31 -57.00
CA GLU A 854 -29.13 54.14 -58.10
C GLU A 854 -28.63 53.27 -59.28
N ALA A 855 -28.51 53.87 -60.44
CA ALA A 855 -27.91 53.21 -61.61
C ALA A 855 -26.39 53.05 -61.38
N ILE A 856 -25.79 51.91 -61.83
CA ILE A 856 -24.34 51.72 -61.89
C ILE A 856 -23.78 52.87 -62.73
N PRO A 857 -22.69 53.58 -62.17
CA PRO A 857 -22.07 54.75 -62.81
C PRO A 857 -21.52 54.48 -64.22
#